data_5e948ca22c24a743eeba2073124b7ef6
#
_entry.id   5e948ca22c24a743eeba2073124b7ef6
#
_cell.length_a   1.000
_cell.length_b   1.000
_cell.length_c   1.000
_cell.angle_alpha   90.00
_cell.angle_beta   90.00
_cell.angle_gamma   90.00
#
_symmetry.space_group_name_H-M   'P 1'
#
loop_
_entity.id
_entity.type
_entity.pdbx_description
1 polymer ?
#
loop_
_entity_poly.entity_id
_entity_poly.type
_entity_poly.pdbx_seq_one_letter_code
_entity_poly.pdbx_strand_id
1 'polypeptide(L)'
;IYHREVGYSYSKHSVSRKQCECIPLRCYPIMFLSALSFAYFAKALSGSYMKSTITQLERRFDIPSYLIGIIDGSFEIGNLLVIAFVSYFGAKLHRPKIIAIGCVLMSFGTFLMAMPHFIIGRDDHLLFCSSELQMLTLFFLPMPCSPLGCERESSVSMWIYVFLGNVLRGIGETPVQPLGISYIDDYAQSENAALYIGNTISIIGPVFGYLLGSLCAKIYVDIGYVDMESVTINPGDARWVGAWWLGYLIAGAITLMSAVPFWFLPKSLPIPVDKHDTSCTPEQTRFIKDSPSLLGNPVYVIYLCVTVIQFNSLIGMVTYKPKYIEQHYAKSASKANFLMGMINIPAVALGMFSGGVIMKKFKLGVMEAAKFAFGTSLLGYFLSLFFLAMGCENSKVAGITVSYTGYVIVEGLSSHERSLFSDCNSGCLCSRREWDPVCGENGITYVSPCLAGCTSSTGSGRNTVFDQCRCVALAGSQPGNLTASLGQCPHRDSCDRIFPYFLALSVLSSFIISLGGTPGFMLLIRCIKPELKSLALGIHTLATRTLAGIPAPIYFGAVIDTTCLKWGYKKCGGRGACRIYNTSVYLGLTLGLRTVSFFLCVLGFALLKRQIKKEEKNALTNGNAELESLRKEENSSIHCEQFILALDCNPDRETRL
;
A
#
# COMPACT_ATOMS: atom_id res chain seq x y z
N ILE A 1 -80.63 -26.95 -11.54
CA ILE A 1 -79.99 -27.70 -10.48
C ILE A 1 -79.13 -28.81 -11.10
N TYR A 2 -77.92 -28.58 -11.51
CA TYR A 2 -76.95 -29.58 -11.85
C TYR A 2 -75.52 -29.04 -11.57
N HIS A 3 -74.90 -29.57 -10.56
CA HIS A 3 -73.46 -29.42 -10.32
C HIS A 3 -72.71 -30.27 -11.33
N ARG A 4 -71.69 -29.68 -11.95
CA ARG A 4 -70.74 -30.38 -12.80
C ARG A 4 -69.36 -30.21 -12.20
N GLU A 5 -68.87 -31.25 -11.54
CA GLU A 5 -67.48 -31.36 -11.10
C GLU A 5 -66.59 -31.65 -12.30
N VAL A 6 -65.56 -30.83 -12.49
CA VAL A 6 -64.49 -31.08 -13.46
C VAL A 6 -63.29 -31.61 -12.70
N GLY A 7 -63.08 -32.93 -12.80
CA GLY A 7 -61.91 -33.61 -12.27
C GLY A 7 -60.70 -33.34 -13.14
N TYR A 8 -59.66 -32.77 -12.54
CA TYR A 8 -58.32 -32.71 -13.13
C TYR A 8 -57.51 -33.95 -12.72
N SER A 9 -57.19 -34.79 -13.70
CA SER A 9 -56.30 -35.94 -13.56
C SER A 9 -54.84 -35.47 -13.50
N TYR A 10 -54.17 -35.63 -12.39
CA TYR A 10 -52.75 -35.40 -12.21
C TYR A 10 -51.96 -36.62 -12.65
N SER A 11 -51.30 -36.57 -13.82
CA SER A 11 -50.31 -37.53 -14.26
C SER A 11 -49.04 -37.44 -13.42
N LYS A 12 -48.76 -38.45 -12.60
CA LYS A 12 -47.50 -38.61 -11.87
C LYS A 12 -46.38 -39.05 -12.85
N HIS A 13 -45.63 -38.12 -13.38
CA HIS A 13 -44.30 -38.43 -13.88
C HIS A 13 -43.30 -38.42 -12.72
N SER A 14 -42.90 -39.58 -12.28
CA SER A 14 -41.80 -39.80 -11.36
C SER A 14 -40.45 -39.55 -12.04
N VAL A 15 -39.93 -38.34 -11.98
CA VAL A 15 -38.55 -38.05 -12.28
C VAL A 15 -37.74 -38.32 -11.04
N SER A 16 -36.91 -39.38 -11.09
CA SER A 16 -35.90 -39.68 -10.07
C SER A 16 -34.97 -38.49 -9.87
N ARG A 17 -35.25 -37.69 -8.87
CA ARG A 17 -34.33 -36.65 -8.36
C ARG A 17 -33.27 -37.36 -7.55
N LYS A 18 -32.04 -37.45 -8.11
CA LYS A 18 -30.85 -37.67 -7.28
C LYS A 18 -30.89 -36.69 -6.12
N GLN A 19 -30.92 -37.22 -4.92
CA GLN A 19 -30.87 -36.48 -3.66
C GLN A 19 -29.50 -35.78 -3.58
N CYS A 20 -29.45 -34.53 -4.03
CA CYS A 20 -28.44 -33.59 -3.54
C CYS A 20 -28.85 -33.28 -2.11
N GLU A 21 -28.00 -33.60 -1.15
CA GLU A 21 -28.13 -33.17 0.24
C GLU A 21 -28.32 -31.65 0.27
N CYS A 22 -29.55 -31.22 0.59
CA CYS A 22 -29.89 -29.80 0.71
C CYS A 22 -29.21 -29.27 1.98
N ILE A 23 -28.18 -28.47 1.81
CA ILE A 23 -27.64 -27.60 2.86
C ILE A 23 -28.84 -26.81 3.42
N PRO A 24 -29.09 -26.84 4.74
CA PRO A 24 -30.25 -26.17 5.32
C PRO A 24 -30.22 -24.68 4.99
N LEU A 25 -31.36 -24.12 4.60
CA LEU A 25 -31.54 -22.75 4.09
C LEU A 25 -30.90 -21.65 4.99
N ARG A 26 -30.76 -21.92 6.29
CA ARG A 26 -30.08 -21.08 7.28
C ARG A 26 -28.55 -20.98 7.12
N CYS A 27 -27.90 -21.89 6.42
CA CYS A 27 -26.44 -21.92 6.27
C CYS A 27 -25.92 -20.99 5.16
N TYR A 28 -26.74 -20.62 4.15
CA TYR A 28 -26.31 -19.81 3.01
C TYR A 28 -25.82 -18.38 3.40
N PRO A 29 -26.46 -17.64 4.29
CA PRO A 29 -25.97 -16.32 4.71
C PRO A 29 -24.60 -16.41 5.42
N ILE A 30 -24.43 -17.41 6.29
CA ILE A 30 -23.18 -17.63 7.03
C ILE A 30 -22.08 -18.06 6.06
N MET A 31 -22.38 -18.93 5.10
CA MET A 31 -21.43 -19.37 4.07
C MET A 31 -21.01 -18.21 3.18
N PHE A 32 -21.93 -17.34 2.77
CA PHE A 32 -21.59 -16.14 2.01
C PHE A 32 -20.71 -15.18 2.82
N LEU A 33 -21.04 -14.93 4.07
CA LEU A 33 -20.28 -14.05 4.94
C LEU A 33 -18.86 -14.56 5.17
N SER A 34 -18.71 -15.87 5.42
CA SER A 34 -17.38 -16.49 5.58
C SER A 34 -16.56 -16.47 4.27
N ALA A 35 -17.21 -16.71 3.13
CA ALA A 35 -16.57 -16.63 1.82
C ALA A 35 -16.11 -15.19 1.52
N LEU A 36 -16.96 -14.20 1.77
CA LEU A 36 -16.62 -12.80 1.57
C LEU A 36 -15.49 -12.35 2.51
N SER A 37 -15.54 -12.77 3.76
CA SER A 37 -14.48 -12.53 4.73
C SER A 37 -13.14 -13.11 4.28
N PHE A 38 -13.15 -14.31 3.73
CA PHE A 38 -11.97 -14.95 3.19
C PHE A 38 -11.45 -14.25 1.92
N ALA A 39 -12.33 -13.77 1.05
CA ALA A 39 -11.93 -12.96 -0.10
C ALA A 39 -11.32 -11.61 0.33
N TYR A 40 -11.86 -10.93 1.33
CA TYR A 40 -11.26 -9.73 1.91
C TYR A 40 -9.88 -10.00 2.52
N PHE A 41 -9.73 -11.11 3.22
CA PHE A 41 -8.43 -11.54 3.75
C PHE A 41 -7.42 -11.75 2.63
N ALA A 42 -7.77 -12.54 1.60
CA ALA A 42 -6.89 -12.84 0.46
C ALA A 42 -6.48 -11.57 -0.31
N LYS A 43 -7.44 -10.68 -0.58
CA LYS A 43 -7.22 -9.35 -1.17
C LYS A 43 -6.22 -8.52 -0.35
N ALA A 44 -6.45 -8.40 0.95
CA ALA A 44 -5.63 -7.60 1.84
C ALA A 44 -4.22 -8.17 2.03
N LEU A 45 -4.11 -9.51 2.09
CA LEU A 45 -2.84 -10.23 2.11
C LEU A 45 -2.02 -9.95 0.85
N SER A 46 -2.60 -10.14 -0.34
CA SER A 46 -1.94 -9.90 -1.62
C SER A 46 -1.50 -8.44 -1.77
N GLY A 47 -2.36 -7.47 -1.38
CA GLY A 47 -2.03 -6.05 -1.43
C GLY A 47 -0.88 -5.65 -0.53
N SER A 48 -0.84 -6.16 0.69
CA SER A 48 0.23 -5.88 1.66
C SER A 48 1.52 -6.60 1.30
N TYR A 49 1.42 -7.80 0.72
CA TYR A 49 2.58 -8.50 0.20
C TYR A 49 3.29 -7.69 -0.89
N MET A 50 2.53 -7.10 -1.84
CA MET A 50 3.10 -6.20 -2.86
C MET A 50 3.88 -5.05 -2.21
N LYS A 51 3.33 -4.39 -1.19
CA LYS A 51 4.02 -3.31 -0.46
C LYS A 51 5.30 -3.79 0.24
N SER A 52 5.32 -5.03 0.72
CA SER A 52 6.48 -5.60 1.41
C SER A 52 7.61 -5.99 0.46
N THR A 53 7.34 -6.16 -0.85
CA THR A 53 8.31 -6.60 -1.86
C THR A 53 8.88 -5.47 -2.71
N ILE A 54 8.49 -4.21 -2.47
CA ILE A 54 8.89 -3.05 -3.28
C ILE A 54 10.39 -2.95 -3.46
N THR A 55 11.18 -3.04 -2.37
CA THR A 55 12.64 -2.97 -2.44
C THR A 55 13.27 -4.17 -3.15
N GLN A 56 12.64 -5.34 -3.06
CA GLN A 56 13.09 -6.55 -3.75
C GLN A 56 12.89 -6.43 -5.27
N LEU A 57 11.74 -5.92 -5.70
CA LEU A 57 11.44 -5.68 -7.12
C LEU A 57 12.35 -4.59 -7.72
N GLU A 58 12.60 -3.50 -6.96
CA GLU A 58 13.53 -2.44 -7.34
C GLU A 58 14.93 -2.99 -7.61
N ARG A 59 15.44 -3.85 -6.72
CA ARG A 59 16.75 -4.48 -6.86
C ARG A 59 16.79 -5.52 -7.98
N ARG A 60 15.73 -6.36 -8.10
CA ARG A 60 15.69 -7.43 -9.09
C ARG A 60 15.65 -6.91 -10.51
N PHE A 61 14.83 -5.88 -10.77
CA PHE A 61 14.68 -5.30 -12.11
C PHE A 61 15.64 -4.12 -12.36
N ASP A 62 16.44 -3.77 -11.38
CA ASP A 62 17.36 -2.63 -11.42
C ASP A 62 16.67 -1.35 -11.95
N ILE A 63 15.55 -0.98 -11.33
CA ILE A 63 14.70 0.15 -11.71
C ILE A 63 14.65 1.22 -10.61
N PRO A 64 14.50 2.50 -10.97
CA PRO A 64 14.38 3.60 -10.00
C PRO A 64 13.04 3.57 -9.26
N SER A 65 12.97 4.24 -8.11
CA SER A 65 11.81 4.21 -7.20
C SER A 65 10.54 4.80 -7.82
N TYR A 66 10.65 5.77 -8.74
CA TYR A 66 9.47 6.31 -9.42
C TYR A 66 8.75 5.27 -10.29
N LEU A 67 9.49 4.34 -10.93
CA LEU A 67 8.90 3.23 -11.69
C LEU A 67 8.19 2.24 -10.77
N ILE A 68 8.74 1.98 -9.59
CA ILE A 68 8.03 1.21 -8.55
C ILE A 68 6.72 1.91 -8.17
N GLY A 69 6.73 3.24 -8.07
CA GLY A 69 5.52 4.03 -7.84
C GLY A 69 4.48 3.86 -8.95
N ILE A 70 4.90 3.77 -10.21
CA ILE A 70 4.01 3.48 -11.36
C ILE A 70 3.43 2.06 -11.25
N ILE A 71 4.25 1.08 -10.90
CA ILE A 71 3.79 -0.31 -10.69
C ILE A 71 2.78 -0.36 -9.54
N ASP A 72 3.02 0.33 -8.43
CA ASP A 72 2.10 0.36 -7.30
C ASP A 72 0.78 1.05 -7.66
N GLY A 73 0.83 2.21 -8.34
CA GLY A 73 -0.34 2.95 -8.81
C GLY A 73 -1.16 2.21 -9.89
N SER A 74 -0.56 1.28 -10.62
CA SER A 74 -1.23 0.52 -11.68
C SER A 74 -2.43 -0.30 -11.19
N PHE A 75 -2.42 -0.69 -9.94
CA PHE A 75 -3.55 -1.33 -9.28
C PHE A 75 -4.81 -0.44 -9.28
N GLU A 76 -4.65 0.83 -8.96
CA GLU A 76 -5.77 1.78 -8.98
C GLU A 76 -6.24 2.08 -10.40
N ILE A 77 -5.34 2.08 -11.39
CA ILE A 77 -5.70 2.18 -12.81
C ILE A 77 -6.60 1.00 -13.19
N GLY A 78 -6.24 -0.23 -12.81
CA GLY A 78 -7.06 -1.42 -13.04
C GLY A 78 -8.46 -1.31 -12.44
N ASN A 79 -8.56 -0.84 -11.20
CA ASN A 79 -9.85 -0.59 -10.54
C ASN A 79 -10.71 0.42 -11.32
N LEU A 80 -10.13 1.55 -11.75
CA LEU A 80 -10.86 2.61 -12.44
C LEU A 80 -11.41 2.18 -13.80
N LEU A 81 -10.68 1.32 -14.53
CA LEU A 81 -11.10 0.81 -15.84
C LEU A 81 -12.45 0.09 -15.81
N VAL A 82 -12.74 -0.62 -14.73
CA VAL A 82 -13.92 -1.51 -14.68
C VAL A 82 -14.97 -1.13 -13.64
N ILE A 83 -14.69 -0.16 -12.76
CA ILE A 83 -15.59 0.18 -11.65
C ILE A 83 -16.98 0.60 -12.14
N ALA A 84 -17.08 1.34 -13.25
CA ALA A 84 -18.35 1.76 -13.84
C ALA A 84 -19.16 0.57 -14.38
N PHE A 85 -18.48 -0.36 -15.07
CA PHE A 85 -19.11 -1.59 -15.61
C PHE A 85 -19.59 -2.50 -14.48
N VAL A 86 -18.78 -2.71 -13.47
CA VAL A 86 -19.13 -3.54 -12.31
C VAL A 86 -20.29 -2.95 -11.53
N SER A 87 -20.30 -1.64 -11.31
CA SER A 87 -21.38 -0.96 -10.61
C SER A 87 -22.71 -1.03 -11.38
N TYR A 88 -22.66 -0.93 -12.71
CA TYR A 88 -23.88 -0.97 -13.55
C TYR A 88 -24.40 -2.38 -13.80
N PHE A 89 -23.55 -3.27 -14.30
CA PHE A 89 -23.97 -4.61 -14.68
C PHE A 89 -24.01 -5.57 -13.50
N GLY A 90 -23.14 -5.37 -12.49
CA GLY A 90 -23.01 -6.25 -11.35
C GLY A 90 -24.29 -6.43 -10.55
N ALA A 91 -25.09 -5.36 -10.41
CA ALA A 91 -26.38 -5.42 -9.69
C ALA A 91 -27.44 -6.29 -10.40
N LYS A 92 -27.38 -6.38 -11.74
CA LYS A 92 -28.36 -7.10 -12.57
C LYS A 92 -28.00 -8.57 -12.79
N LEU A 93 -26.70 -8.91 -12.68
CA LEU A 93 -26.18 -10.25 -12.95
C LEU A 93 -26.12 -11.10 -11.67
N HIS A 94 -25.51 -12.27 -11.77
CA HIS A 94 -25.32 -13.19 -10.65
C HIS A 94 -24.14 -12.74 -9.78
N ARG A 95 -24.42 -11.90 -8.76
CA ARG A 95 -23.40 -11.24 -7.91
C ARG A 95 -22.32 -12.19 -7.37
N PRO A 96 -22.63 -13.33 -6.72
CA PRO A 96 -21.58 -14.25 -6.24
C PRO A 96 -20.67 -14.77 -7.34
N LYS A 97 -21.20 -15.09 -8.53
CA LYS A 97 -20.37 -15.54 -9.66
C LYS A 97 -19.44 -14.45 -10.19
N ILE A 98 -19.90 -13.19 -10.21
CA ILE A 98 -19.03 -12.06 -10.62
C ILE A 98 -17.90 -11.87 -9.61
N ILE A 99 -18.19 -12.00 -8.31
CA ILE A 99 -17.16 -11.97 -7.26
C ILE A 99 -16.17 -13.13 -7.46
N ALA A 100 -16.65 -14.34 -7.75
CA ALA A 100 -15.79 -15.49 -8.04
C ALA A 100 -14.86 -15.23 -9.23
N ILE A 101 -15.40 -14.73 -10.35
CA ILE A 101 -14.62 -14.36 -11.54
C ILE A 101 -13.60 -13.27 -11.18
N GLY A 102 -13.98 -12.28 -10.38
CA GLY A 102 -13.07 -11.27 -9.87
C GLY A 102 -11.91 -11.86 -9.07
N CYS A 103 -12.18 -12.79 -8.15
CA CYS A 103 -11.14 -13.47 -7.37
C CYS A 103 -10.23 -14.33 -8.26
N VAL A 104 -10.76 -15.03 -9.27
CA VAL A 104 -9.95 -15.78 -10.25
C VAL A 104 -9.04 -14.84 -11.04
N LEU A 105 -9.57 -13.72 -11.53
CA LEU A 105 -8.79 -12.72 -12.27
C LEU A 105 -7.71 -12.08 -11.40
N MET A 106 -8.03 -11.78 -10.14
CA MET A 106 -7.07 -11.26 -9.15
C MET A 106 -5.95 -12.28 -8.87
N SER A 107 -6.29 -13.57 -8.76
CA SER A 107 -5.32 -14.67 -8.62
C SER A 107 -4.41 -14.77 -9.83
N PHE A 108 -4.98 -14.76 -11.04
CA PHE A 108 -4.22 -14.78 -12.28
C PHE A 108 -3.27 -13.59 -12.40
N GLY A 109 -3.73 -12.38 -12.08
CA GLY A 109 -2.88 -11.18 -12.01
C GLY A 109 -1.72 -11.35 -11.02
N THR A 110 -2.00 -11.95 -9.85
CA THR A 110 -0.97 -12.21 -8.83
C THR A 110 0.05 -13.27 -9.30
N PHE A 111 -0.36 -14.30 -10.01
CA PHE A 111 0.57 -15.26 -10.63
C PHE A 111 1.41 -14.63 -11.74
N LEU A 112 0.80 -13.76 -12.56
CA LEU A 112 1.51 -13.02 -13.60
C LEU A 112 2.63 -12.14 -13.01
N MET A 113 2.44 -11.60 -11.80
CA MET A 113 3.50 -10.86 -11.11
C MET A 113 4.70 -11.73 -10.72
N ALA A 114 4.52 -13.04 -10.48
CA ALA A 114 5.62 -13.98 -10.22
C ALA A 114 6.34 -14.45 -11.50
N MET A 115 5.68 -14.35 -12.65
CA MET A 115 6.12 -14.91 -13.93
C MET A 115 7.53 -14.47 -14.37
N PRO A 116 7.97 -13.21 -14.18
CA PRO A 116 9.31 -12.78 -14.58
C PRO A 116 10.44 -13.63 -14.00
N HIS A 117 10.28 -14.16 -12.79
CA HIS A 117 11.30 -15.03 -12.20
C HIS A 117 11.55 -16.29 -13.03
N PHE A 118 10.51 -16.85 -13.61
CA PHE A 118 10.61 -18.08 -14.41
C PHE A 118 11.06 -17.84 -15.86
N ILE A 119 10.87 -16.61 -16.37
CA ILE A 119 11.23 -16.22 -17.75
C ILE A 119 12.70 -15.78 -17.83
N ILE A 120 13.19 -15.00 -16.85
CA ILE A 120 14.53 -14.38 -16.89
C ILE A 120 15.64 -15.44 -16.85
N GLY A 121 15.35 -16.67 -16.42
CA GLY A 121 16.39 -17.69 -16.24
C GLY A 121 17.35 -17.34 -15.10
N ARG A 122 18.42 -18.10 -14.98
CA ARG A 122 19.48 -17.85 -14.00
C ARG A 122 20.21 -16.56 -14.35
N ASP A 123 20.37 -15.68 -13.37
CA ASP A 123 21.36 -14.64 -13.50
C ASP A 123 22.73 -15.28 -13.43
N ASP A 124 23.45 -15.30 -14.53
CA ASP A 124 24.88 -15.67 -14.61
C ASP A 124 25.80 -14.70 -13.84
N HIS A 125 25.25 -13.96 -12.90
CA HIS A 125 25.98 -13.00 -12.06
C HIS A 125 26.92 -13.66 -11.04
N LEU A 126 26.90 -15.00 -10.93
CA LEU A 126 27.82 -15.76 -10.07
C LEU A 126 28.83 -16.59 -10.86
N LEU A 127 28.81 -16.56 -12.18
CA LEU A 127 29.93 -17.05 -12.96
C LEU A 127 31.04 -15.98 -12.96
N PHE A 128 31.68 -15.89 -11.83
CA PHE A 128 33.06 -15.44 -11.76
C PHE A 128 33.81 -16.26 -12.82
N CYS A 129 34.40 -15.57 -13.79
CA CYS A 129 35.37 -16.16 -14.70
C CYS A 129 36.43 -16.91 -13.87
N SER A 130 36.19 -18.16 -13.56
CA SER A 130 37.29 -19.04 -13.19
C SER A 130 38.08 -19.28 -14.47
N SER A 131 39.25 -18.66 -14.52
CA SER A 131 40.22 -18.71 -15.59
C SER A 131 40.79 -20.10 -15.90
N GLU A 132 40.18 -21.17 -15.42
CA GLU A 132 40.64 -22.53 -15.64
C GLU A 132 39.98 -23.27 -16.80
N LEU A 133 38.90 -22.72 -17.44
CA LEU A 133 38.25 -23.41 -18.56
C LEU A 133 38.60 -22.84 -19.94
N GLN A 134 39.59 -21.94 -20.03
CA GLN A 134 40.07 -21.42 -21.33
C GLN A 134 41.12 -22.30 -22.03
N MET A 135 41.52 -23.41 -21.44
CA MET A 135 42.57 -24.26 -22.05
C MET A 135 42.03 -25.39 -22.94
N LEU A 136 40.72 -25.57 -23.09
CA LEU A 136 40.17 -26.67 -23.92
C LEU A 136 39.45 -26.25 -25.20
N THR A 137 39.42 -24.96 -25.55
CA THR A 137 38.74 -24.48 -26.79
C THR A 137 39.70 -23.76 -27.79
N LEU A 138 40.96 -24.17 -27.84
CA LEU A 138 41.97 -23.58 -28.73
C LEU A 138 41.99 -24.22 -30.12
N PHE A 139 40.92 -24.84 -30.60
CA PHE A 139 40.90 -25.51 -31.90
C PHE A 139 39.65 -25.28 -32.74
N PHE A 140 38.96 -24.14 -32.69
CA PHE A 140 38.03 -23.77 -33.78
C PHE A 140 37.84 -22.26 -33.87
N LEU A 141 38.41 -21.70 -34.94
CA LEU A 141 38.24 -20.38 -35.57
C LEU A 141 38.08 -19.13 -34.70
N PRO A 142 38.89 -18.11 -34.88
CA PRO A 142 38.71 -16.79 -34.32
C PRO A 142 37.62 -16.06 -35.11
N MET A 143 36.41 -15.99 -34.55
CA MET A 143 35.47 -14.94 -34.95
C MET A 143 35.91 -13.64 -34.30
N PRO A 144 36.03 -12.51 -35.02
CA PRO A 144 36.33 -11.22 -34.44
C PRO A 144 35.17 -10.81 -33.54
N CYS A 145 35.43 -10.57 -32.27
CA CYS A 145 34.49 -9.90 -31.36
C CYS A 145 34.22 -8.49 -31.92
N SER A 146 33.11 -8.36 -32.63
CA SER A 146 32.59 -7.06 -33.02
C SER A 146 32.02 -6.37 -31.76
N PRO A 147 32.40 -5.12 -31.44
CA PRO A 147 31.87 -4.38 -30.30
C PRO A 147 30.47 -3.79 -30.56
N LEU A 148 29.71 -4.34 -31.49
CA LEU A 148 28.33 -3.91 -31.81
C LEU A 148 27.35 -5.04 -31.57
N GLY A 149 26.94 -5.14 -30.32
CA GLY A 149 25.86 -6.05 -29.95
C GLY A 149 25.52 -5.89 -28.47
N CYS A 150 25.07 -4.70 -28.05
CA CYS A 150 24.19 -4.63 -26.90
C CYS A 150 22.90 -5.34 -27.35
N GLU A 151 22.85 -6.65 -27.22
CA GLU A 151 21.59 -7.37 -27.27
C GLU A 151 20.69 -6.69 -26.25
N ARG A 152 19.59 -6.14 -26.75
CA ARG A 152 18.58 -5.40 -26.00
C ARG A 152 18.12 -6.32 -24.88
N GLU A 153 18.76 -6.18 -23.72
CA GLU A 153 18.50 -7.05 -22.57
C GLU A 153 16.99 -7.09 -22.34
N SER A 154 16.42 -8.26 -22.47
CA SER A 154 15.01 -8.54 -22.21
C SER A 154 14.59 -8.15 -20.78
N SER A 155 15.54 -7.96 -19.88
CA SER A 155 15.33 -7.54 -18.50
C SER A 155 14.65 -6.16 -18.36
N VAL A 156 14.86 -5.24 -19.30
CA VAL A 156 14.22 -3.91 -19.29
C VAL A 156 12.72 -3.99 -19.44
N SER A 157 12.20 -5.05 -20.06
CA SER A 157 10.77 -5.23 -20.30
C SER A 157 10.07 -6.07 -19.23
N MET A 158 10.80 -6.74 -18.34
CA MET A 158 10.20 -7.73 -17.42
C MET A 158 9.38 -7.10 -16.29
N TRP A 159 9.66 -5.88 -15.87
CA TRP A 159 8.82 -5.14 -14.92
C TRP A 159 7.40 -4.89 -15.46
N ILE A 160 7.20 -4.91 -16.79
CA ILE A 160 5.89 -4.76 -17.45
C ILE A 160 4.95 -5.90 -17.05
N TYR A 161 5.45 -7.13 -16.87
CA TYR A 161 4.61 -8.24 -16.40
C TYR A 161 4.09 -8.00 -14.99
N VAL A 162 4.91 -7.42 -14.11
CA VAL A 162 4.50 -7.03 -12.75
C VAL A 162 3.46 -5.90 -12.82
N PHE A 163 3.67 -4.91 -13.69
CA PHE A 163 2.72 -3.84 -13.94
C PHE A 163 1.37 -4.37 -14.43
N LEU A 164 1.37 -5.20 -15.49
CA LEU A 164 0.15 -5.80 -16.05
C LEU A 164 -0.53 -6.72 -15.04
N GLY A 165 0.23 -7.53 -14.32
CA GLY A 165 -0.29 -8.38 -13.25
C GLY A 165 -1.00 -7.57 -12.16
N ASN A 166 -0.44 -6.41 -11.78
CA ASN A 166 -1.04 -5.54 -10.78
C ASN A 166 -2.30 -4.80 -11.32
N VAL A 167 -2.33 -4.44 -12.62
CA VAL A 167 -3.56 -3.96 -13.29
C VAL A 167 -4.66 -5.01 -13.25
N LEU A 168 -4.35 -6.26 -13.65
CA LEU A 168 -5.31 -7.37 -13.63
C LEU A 168 -5.82 -7.67 -12.21
N ARG A 169 -4.92 -7.57 -11.22
CA ARG A 169 -5.31 -7.69 -9.82
C ARG A 169 -6.31 -6.60 -9.41
N GLY A 170 -6.08 -5.35 -9.84
CA GLY A 170 -7.00 -4.23 -9.62
C GLY A 170 -8.38 -4.47 -10.28
N ILE A 171 -8.40 -4.92 -11.53
CA ILE A 171 -9.63 -5.29 -12.24
C ILE A 171 -10.40 -6.37 -11.48
N GLY A 172 -9.69 -7.43 -11.05
CA GLY A 172 -10.30 -8.55 -10.33
C GLY A 172 -10.82 -8.18 -8.93
N GLU A 173 -10.21 -7.19 -8.28
CA GLU A 173 -10.62 -6.75 -6.95
C GLU A 173 -11.90 -5.91 -6.96
N THR A 174 -12.14 -5.19 -8.06
CA THR A 174 -13.23 -4.21 -8.16
C THR A 174 -14.62 -4.76 -7.80
N PRO A 175 -15.05 -5.97 -8.23
CA PRO A 175 -16.37 -6.50 -7.90
C PRO A 175 -16.53 -6.96 -6.45
N VAL A 176 -15.45 -7.28 -5.74
CA VAL A 176 -15.52 -7.93 -4.43
C VAL A 176 -16.22 -7.05 -3.39
N GLN A 177 -15.86 -5.78 -3.31
CA GLN A 177 -16.39 -4.87 -2.29
C GLN A 177 -17.81 -4.39 -2.58
N PRO A 178 -18.12 -3.75 -3.72
CA PRO A 178 -19.44 -3.19 -3.95
C PRO A 178 -20.52 -4.28 -4.06
N LEU A 179 -20.24 -5.39 -4.75
CA LEU A 179 -21.22 -6.46 -4.90
C LEU A 179 -21.36 -7.29 -3.63
N GLY A 180 -20.28 -7.47 -2.85
CA GLY A 180 -20.33 -8.14 -1.55
C GLY A 180 -21.18 -7.38 -0.55
N ILE A 181 -20.98 -6.07 -0.44
CA ILE A 181 -21.77 -5.19 0.45
C ILE A 181 -23.23 -5.18 0.01
N SER A 182 -23.50 -4.96 -1.28
CA SER A 182 -24.89 -4.90 -1.77
C SER A 182 -25.64 -6.24 -1.62
N TYR A 183 -24.93 -7.37 -1.73
CA TYR A 183 -25.54 -8.68 -1.50
C TYR A 183 -25.88 -8.90 -0.01
N ILE A 184 -25.07 -8.41 0.92
CA ILE A 184 -25.36 -8.46 2.36
C ILE A 184 -26.53 -7.53 2.70
N ASP A 185 -26.54 -6.30 2.16
CA ASP A 185 -27.57 -5.30 2.45
C ASP A 185 -28.97 -5.76 2.04
N ASP A 186 -29.08 -6.53 0.95
CA ASP A 186 -30.36 -7.08 0.48
C ASP A 186 -30.94 -8.14 1.45
N TYR A 187 -30.09 -8.86 2.21
CA TYR A 187 -30.50 -10.05 2.97
C TYR A 187 -30.22 -10.00 4.47
N ALA A 188 -29.38 -9.07 4.95
CA ALA A 188 -29.10 -8.90 6.37
C ALA A 188 -30.02 -7.85 7.00
N GLN A 189 -30.34 -8.01 8.29
CA GLN A 189 -30.89 -6.92 9.08
C GLN A 189 -29.85 -5.79 9.16
N SER A 190 -30.27 -4.55 8.88
CA SER A 190 -29.40 -3.39 8.74
C SER A 190 -28.49 -3.12 9.95
N GLU A 191 -28.92 -3.52 11.14
CA GLU A 191 -28.18 -3.35 12.40
C GLU A 191 -26.91 -4.21 12.48
N ASN A 192 -26.92 -5.40 11.89
CA ASN A 192 -25.83 -6.37 11.97
C ASN A 192 -24.89 -6.35 10.76
N ALA A 193 -25.36 -5.85 9.61
CA ALA A 193 -24.58 -5.82 8.37
C ALA A 193 -23.27 -5.03 8.54
N ALA A 194 -23.32 -3.88 9.18
CA ALA A 194 -22.14 -3.03 9.43
C ALA A 194 -21.09 -3.68 10.34
N LEU A 195 -21.54 -4.51 11.30
CA LEU A 195 -20.65 -5.24 12.20
C LEU A 195 -19.98 -6.43 11.49
N TYR A 196 -20.68 -7.09 10.57
CA TYR A 196 -20.20 -8.26 9.84
C TYR A 196 -19.21 -7.90 8.71
N ILE A 197 -19.45 -6.78 8.00
CA ILE A 197 -18.52 -6.24 6.99
C ILE A 197 -17.28 -5.67 7.66
N GLY A 198 -17.34 -5.55 8.97
CA GLY A 198 -16.42 -4.79 9.79
C GLY A 198 -14.98 -5.21 9.68
N ASN A 199 -14.28 -4.25 9.81
CA ASN A 199 -12.91 -3.92 10.12
C ASN A 199 -11.99 -5.06 10.60
N THR A 200 -12.46 -6.10 11.30
CA THR A 200 -11.60 -7.09 11.96
C THR A 200 -10.83 -7.96 10.97
N ILE A 201 -11.47 -8.41 9.89
CA ILE A 201 -10.86 -9.33 8.92
C ILE A 201 -9.97 -8.59 7.94
N SER A 202 -10.33 -7.34 7.60
CA SER A 202 -9.51 -6.46 6.75
C SER A 202 -8.14 -6.14 7.36
N ILE A 203 -7.99 -6.26 8.68
CA ILE A 203 -6.76 -5.97 9.42
C ILE A 203 -5.84 -7.19 9.46
N ILE A 204 -6.40 -8.39 9.58
CA ILE A 204 -5.63 -9.64 9.67
C ILE A 204 -4.84 -9.88 8.37
N GLY A 205 -5.46 -9.63 7.20
CA GLY A 205 -4.81 -9.81 5.90
C GLY A 205 -3.48 -9.07 5.76
N PRO A 206 -3.40 -7.77 6.03
CA PRO A 206 -2.16 -7.01 5.97
C PRO A 206 -1.06 -7.52 6.90
N VAL A 207 -1.39 -7.97 8.10
CA VAL A 207 -0.42 -8.58 9.03
C VAL A 207 0.24 -9.79 8.37
N PHE A 208 -0.57 -10.72 7.87
CA PHE A 208 -0.05 -11.92 7.20
C PHE A 208 0.69 -11.60 5.90
N GLY A 209 0.28 -10.58 5.14
CA GLY A 209 0.98 -10.15 3.94
C GLY A 209 2.40 -9.65 4.22
N TYR A 210 2.59 -8.82 5.24
CA TYR A 210 3.92 -8.37 5.65
C TYR A 210 4.76 -9.48 6.31
N LEU A 211 4.14 -10.40 7.06
CA LEU A 211 4.84 -11.57 7.62
C LEU A 211 5.33 -12.49 6.52
N LEU A 212 4.51 -12.75 5.50
CA LEU A 212 4.89 -13.51 4.31
C LEU A 212 6.05 -12.80 3.58
N GLY A 213 5.98 -11.46 3.43
CA GLY A 213 7.06 -10.67 2.86
C GLY A 213 8.35 -10.73 3.69
N SER A 214 8.24 -10.75 5.01
CA SER A 214 9.39 -10.95 5.90
C SER A 214 10.02 -12.33 5.71
N LEU A 215 9.20 -13.37 5.61
CA LEU A 215 9.67 -14.75 5.39
C LEU A 215 10.37 -14.89 4.04
N CYS A 216 9.71 -14.47 2.96
CA CYS A 216 10.27 -14.54 1.61
C CYS A 216 11.55 -13.71 1.44
N ALA A 217 11.67 -12.57 2.14
CA ALA A 217 12.88 -11.75 2.09
C ALA A 217 14.11 -12.40 2.78
N LYS A 218 13.93 -13.40 3.65
CA LYS A 218 15.03 -14.18 4.22
C LYS A 218 15.58 -15.25 3.29
N ILE A 219 14.72 -15.76 2.42
CA ILE A 219 15.03 -16.84 1.49
C ILE A 219 15.67 -16.19 0.25
N TYR A 220 16.79 -16.73 -0.23
CA TYR A 220 17.44 -16.21 -1.43
C TYR A 220 16.58 -16.42 -2.67
N VAL A 221 16.64 -15.51 -3.64
CA VAL A 221 15.76 -15.52 -4.83
C VAL A 221 15.88 -16.81 -5.65
N ASP A 222 17.08 -17.38 -5.79
CA ASP A 222 17.35 -18.57 -6.58
C ASP A 222 17.50 -19.83 -5.70
N ILE A 223 16.71 -19.91 -4.62
CA ILE A 223 16.69 -21.07 -3.72
C ILE A 223 16.40 -22.36 -4.50
N GLY A 224 17.16 -23.41 -4.20
CA GLY A 224 17.06 -24.72 -4.85
C GLY A 224 17.89 -24.85 -6.14
N TYR A 225 18.46 -23.77 -6.65
CA TYR A 225 19.32 -23.75 -7.83
C TYR A 225 20.78 -23.39 -7.52
N VAL A 226 21.00 -22.66 -6.43
CA VAL A 226 22.32 -22.18 -6.02
C VAL A 226 22.67 -22.76 -4.65
N ASP A 227 23.89 -23.25 -4.49
CA ASP A 227 24.41 -23.64 -3.20
C ASP A 227 24.54 -22.41 -2.30
N MET A 228 23.87 -22.43 -1.15
CA MET A 228 23.84 -21.32 -0.20
C MET A 228 25.21 -21.00 0.43
N GLU A 229 26.15 -21.94 0.38
CA GLU A 229 27.53 -21.74 0.85
C GLU A 229 28.35 -20.90 -0.14
N SER A 230 28.01 -20.98 -1.44
CA SER A 230 28.67 -20.20 -2.49
C SER A 230 28.20 -18.73 -2.54
N VAL A 231 27.04 -18.40 -1.93
CA VAL A 231 26.51 -17.04 -1.92
C VAL A 231 27.30 -16.13 -0.98
N THR A 232 28.00 -15.15 -1.54
CA THR A 232 28.89 -14.22 -0.81
C THR A 232 28.14 -13.10 -0.07
N ILE A 233 26.89 -12.81 -0.46
CA ILE A 233 26.07 -11.74 0.11
C ILE A 233 25.17 -12.26 1.24
N ASN A 234 24.79 -11.36 2.17
CA ASN A 234 23.89 -11.67 3.28
C ASN A 234 22.58 -10.84 3.19
N PRO A 235 21.53 -11.18 3.96
CA PRO A 235 20.26 -10.45 3.91
C PRO A 235 20.31 -8.96 4.29
N GLY A 236 21.42 -8.48 4.83
CA GLY A 236 21.66 -7.07 5.14
C GLY A 236 22.32 -6.30 4.00
N ASP A 237 22.81 -6.98 2.96
CA ASP A 237 23.47 -6.36 1.81
C ASP A 237 22.43 -5.67 0.89
N ALA A 238 22.79 -4.52 0.33
CA ALA A 238 21.96 -3.79 -0.63
C ALA A 238 21.73 -4.56 -1.95
N ARG A 239 22.54 -5.58 -2.23
CA ARG A 239 22.42 -6.47 -3.39
C ARG A 239 21.51 -7.67 -3.14
N TRP A 240 21.18 -7.95 -1.86
CA TRP A 240 20.36 -9.11 -1.52
C TRP A 240 18.96 -8.98 -2.11
N VAL A 241 18.54 -10.00 -2.86
CA VAL A 241 17.17 -10.16 -3.37
C VAL A 241 16.59 -11.41 -2.74
N GLY A 242 15.46 -11.26 -2.03
CA GLY A 242 14.73 -12.38 -1.46
C GLY A 242 13.84 -13.06 -2.50
N ALA A 243 13.28 -14.23 -2.13
CA ALA A 243 12.37 -15.03 -2.96
C ALA A 243 10.99 -14.36 -3.10
N TRP A 244 10.96 -13.15 -3.67
CA TRP A 244 9.77 -12.32 -3.84
C TRP A 244 8.66 -13.02 -4.65
N TRP A 245 9.01 -13.85 -5.62
CA TRP A 245 8.09 -14.61 -6.47
C TRP A 245 7.28 -15.65 -5.69
N LEU A 246 7.88 -16.28 -4.68
CA LEU A 246 7.26 -17.34 -3.88
C LEU A 246 6.01 -16.83 -3.15
N GLY A 247 6.07 -15.66 -2.56
CA GLY A 247 4.93 -15.10 -1.85
C GLY A 247 3.79 -14.67 -2.80
N TYR A 248 4.08 -14.27 -4.04
CA TYR A 248 3.03 -14.07 -5.05
C TYR A 248 2.35 -15.38 -5.43
N LEU A 249 3.07 -16.49 -5.53
CA LEU A 249 2.47 -17.81 -5.76
C LEU A 249 1.54 -18.21 -4.60
N ILE A 250 2.00 -18.04 -3.37
CA ILE A 250 1.20 -18.34 -2.17
C ILE A 250 -0.04 -17.44 -2.10
N ALA A 251 0.12 -16.14 -2.28
CA ALA A 251 -0.99 -15.18 -2.26
C ALA A 251 -1.99 -15.44 -3.40
N GLY A 252 -1.49 -15.77 -4.60
CA GLY A 252 -2.31 -16.16 -5.75
C GLY A 252 -3.12 -17.42 -5.47
N ALA A 253 -2.51 -18.45 -4.89
CA ALA A 253 -3.19 -19.71 -4.54
C ALA A 253 -4.28 -19.47 -3.48
N ILE A 254 -4.01 -18.69 -2.43
CA ILE A 254 -5.00 -18.32 -1.40
C ILE A 254 -6.16 -17.53 -2.04
N THR A 255 -5.86 -16.62 -2.96
CA THR A 255 -6.87 -15.84 -3.67
C THR A 255 -7.72 -16.72 -4.58
N LEU A 256 -7.11 -17.70 -5.27
CA LEU A 256 -7.84 -18.67 -6.08
C LEU A 256 -8.79 -19.51 -5.23
N MET A 257 -8.31 -19.99 -4.07
CA MET A 257 -9.15 -20.73 -3.13
C MET A 257 -10.33 -19.92 -2.61
N SER A 258 -10.17 -18.59 -2.47
CA SER A 258 -11.26 -17.71 -2.05
C SER A 258 -12.40 -17.59 -3.08
N ALA A 259 -12.14 -17.89 -4.35
CA ALA A 259 -13.15 -17.88 -5.41
C ALA A 259 -14.12 -19.08 -5.33
N VAL A 260 -13.65 -20.23 -4.83
CA VAL A 260 -14.39 -21.51 -4.86
C VAL A 260 -15.75 -21.44 -4.17
N PRO A 261 -15.89 -20.92 -2.94
CA PRO A 261 -17.18 -20.89 -2.27
C PRO A 261 -18.25 -20.09 -3.01
N PHE A 262 -17.88 -19.04 -3.75
CA PHE A 262 -18.81 -18.18 -4.48
C PHE A 262 -19.47 -18.85 -5.68
N TRP A 263 -18.88 -19.92 -6.25
CA TRP A 263 -19.46 -20.68 -7.34
C TRP A 263 -20.70 -21.48 -6.92
N PHE A 264 -20.77 -21.88 -5.64
CA PHE A 264 -21.85 -22.68 -5.09
C PHE A 264 -22.97 -21.84 -4.48
N LEU A 265 -22.81 -20.53 -4.37
CA LEU A 265 -23.80 -19.63 -3.79
C LEU A 265 -24.93 -19.31 -4.78
N PRO A 266 -26.20 -19.28 -4.31
CA PRO A 266 -27.36 -18.97 -5.14
C PRO A 266 -27.37 -17.51 -5.59
N LYS A 267 -28.09 -17.20 -6.67
CA LYS A 267 -28.23 -15.84 -7.20
C LYS A 267 -28.92 -14.90 -6.20
N SER A 268 -29.93 -15.40 -5.49
CA SER A 268 -30.71 -14.68 -4.50
C SER A 268 -30.95 -15.57 -3.28
N LEU A 269 -30.87 -15.01 -2.10
CA LEU A 269 -31.28 -15.63 -0.85
C LEU A 269 -32.77 -15.32 -0.59
N PRO A 270 -33.49 -16.12 0.23
CA PRO A 270 -34.86 -15.80 0.62
C PRO A 270 -34.87 -14.51 1.45
N ILE A 271 -35.68 -13.55 1.03
CA ILE A 271 -35.80 -12.24 1.66
C ILE A 271 -36.63 -12.40 2.95
N PRO A 272 -36.26 -11.83 4.09
CA PRO A 272 -37.10 -11.73 5.27
C PRO A 272 -38.39 -10.96 4.94
N VAL A 273 -39.53 -11.43 5.46
CA VAL A 273 -40.88 -10.96 5.13
C VAL A 273 -41.10 -9.45 5.38
N ASP A 274 -40.27 -8.83 6.21
CA ASP A 274 -40.38 -7.42 6.61
C ASP A 274 -39.86 -6.40 5.57
N LYS A 275 -39.32 -6.83 4.42
CA LYS A 275 -38.73 -5.93 3.40
C LYS A 275 -39.51 -5.89 2.08
N HIS A 276 -40.78 -6.24 2.07
CA HIS A 276 -41.51 -6.41 0.82
C HIS A 276 -42.02 -5.10 0.14
N ASP A 277 -41.87 -3.93 0.77
CA ASP A 277 -42.49 -2.67 0.30
C ASP A 277 -41.48 -1.54 -0.03
N THR A 278 -40.38 -1.84 -0.71
CA THR A 278 -39.61 -0.74 -1.29
C THR A 278 -39.42 -0.96 -2.80
N SER A 279 -40.32 -0.33 -3.56
CA SER A 279 -40.31 -0.32 -5.02
C SER A 279 -38.95 0.16 -5.57
N CYS A 280 -38.33 -0.66 -6.40
CA CYS A 280 -37.11 -0.32 -7.15
C CYS A 280 -37.42 0.79 -8.17
N THR A 281 -37.12 2.04 -7.83
CA THR A 281 -36.97 3.10 -8.81
C THR A 281 -35.60 3.01 -9.47
N PRO A 282 -35.44 3.25 -10.78
CA PRO A 282 -34.15 3.14 -11.46
C PRO A 282 -33.21 4.25 -11.00
N GLU A 283 -32.22 3.85 -10.20
CA GLU A 283 -31.24 4.72 -9.52
C GLU A 283 -30.28 5.49 -10.46
N GLN A 284 -30.28 5.14 -11.72
CA GLN A 284 -29.26 5.58 -12.69
C GLN A 284 -29.56 6.92 -13.37
N THR A 285 -30.83 7.25 -13.59
CA THR A 285 -31.21 8.59 -14.08
C THR A 285 -31.05 9.65 -12.99
N ARG A 286 -31.05 9.26 -11.73
CA ARG A 286 -30.74 10.12 -10.57
C ARG A 286 -29.27 10.53 -10.46
N PHE A 287 -28.31 9.65 -10.82
CA PHE A 287 -26.88 9.92 -10.68
C PHE A 287 -26.44 11.19 -11.42
N ILE A 288 -26.85 11.36 -12.67
CA ILE A 288 -26.48 12.52 -13.50
C ILE A 288 -27.23 13.79 -13.05
N LYS A 289 -28.47 13.64 -12.57
CA LYS A 289 -29.31 14.77 -12.14
C LYS A 289 -28.96 15.32 -10.76
N ASP A 290 -28.47 14.46 -9.84
CA ASP A 290 -28.20 14.80 -8.45
C ASP A 290 -26.71 15.15 -8.20
N SER A 291 -25.82 14.83 -9.14
CA SER A 291 -24.39 15.15 -9.06
C SER A 291 -24.10 16.66 -8.91
N PRO A 292 -24.75 17.58 -9.65
CA PRO A 292 -24.57 19.01 -9.47
C PRO A 292 -25.02 19.50 -8.09
N SER A 293 -26.05 18.89 -7.51
CA SER A 293 -26.54 19.22 -6.16
C SER A 293 -25.53 18.84 -5.08
N LEU A 294 -24.84 17.72 -5.23
CA LEU A 294 -23.83 17.26 -4.28
C LEU A 294 -22.53 18.09 -4.37
N LEU A 295 -22.03 18.33 -5.59
CA LEU A 295 -20.83 19.14 -5.82
C LEU A 295 -21.07 20.63 -5.54
N GLY A 296 -22.32 21.08 -5.52
CA GLY A 296 -22.71 22.40 -5.04
C GLY A 296 -22.65 22.56 -3.51
N ASN A 297 -22.53 21.47 -2.74
CA ASN A 297 -22.39 21.54 -1.30
C ASN A 297 -20.93 21.86 -0.92
N PRO A 298 -20.62 23.06 -0.42
CA PRO A 298 -19.25 23.49 -0.14
C PRO A 298 -18.62 22.70 1.02
N VAL A 299 -19.41 22.19 1.97
CA VAL A 299 -18.91 21.35 3.07
C VAL A 299 -18.37 20.03 2.50
N TYR A 300 -19.10 19.42 1.59
CA TYR A 300 -18.68 18.17 0.95
C TYR A 300 -17.40 18.36 0.12
N VAL A 301 -17.36 19.41 -0.71
CA VAL A 301 -16.21 19.67 -1.59
C VAL A 301 -14.93 19.96 -0.78
N ILE A 302 -15.03 20.80 0.26
CA ILE A 302 -13.89 21.10 1.14
C ILE A 302 -13.40 19.83 1.83
N TYR A 303 -14.33 19.02 2.35
CA TYR A 303 -13.99 17.75 2.98
C TYR A 303 -13.30 16.80 1.99
N LEU A 304 -13.81 16.70 0.77
CA LEU A 304 -13.21 15.88 -0.30
C LEU A 304 -11.77 16.31 -0.60
N CYS A 305 -11.53 17.62 -0.75
CA CYS A 305 -10.18 18.14 -0.98
C CYS A 305 -9.23 17.82 0.19
N VAL A 306 -9.67 18.01 1.44
CA VAL A 306 -8.88 17.70 2.63
C VAL A 306 -8.52 16.22 2.68
N THR A 307 -9.48 15.34 2.43
CA THR A 307 -9.24 13.90 2.45
C THR A 307 -8.31 13.45 1.33
N VAL A 308 -8.44 13.97 0.11
CA VAL A 308 -7.51 13.67 -1.00
C VAL A 308 -6.08 14.05 -0.64
N ILE A 309 -5.85 15.23 -0.06
CA ILE A 309 -4.52 15.70 0.37
C ILE A 309 -3.96 14.79 1.47
N GLN A 310 -4.79 14.43 2.45
CA GLN A 310 -4.41 13.56 3.55
C GLN A 310 -4.05 12.14 3.06
N PHE A 311 -4.83 11.58 2.14
CA PHE A 311 -4.56 10.27 1.53
C PHE A 311 -3.28 10.30 0.68
N ASN A 312 -2.98 11.38 -0.05
CA ASN A 312 -1.71 11.53 -0.76
C ASN A 312 -0.52 11.34 0.17
N SER A 313 -0.50 12.05 1.29
CA SER A 313 0.57 11.94 2.29
C SER A 313 0.65 10.55 2.92
N LEU A 314 -0.52 9.96 3.23
CA LEU A 314 -0.59 8.64 3.87
C LEU A 314 -0.10 7.52 2.95
N ILE A 315 -0.58 7.47 1.71
CA ILE A 315 -0.25 6.41 0.74
C ILE A 315 1.24 6.43 0.43
N GLY A 316 1.81 7.59 0.11
CA GLY A 316 3.24 7.70 -0.18
C GLY A 316 4.11 7.23 0.98
N MET A 317 3.74 7.62 2.21
CA MET A 317 4.48 7.18 3.39
C MET A 317 4.35 5.67 3.64
N VAL A 318 3.15 5.10 3.55
CA VAL A 318 2.93 3.66 3.79
C VAL A 318 3.68 2.81 2.77
N THR A 319 3.68 3.24 1.50
CA THR A 319 4.36 2.54 0.41
C THR A 319 5.88 2.47 0.63
N TYR A 320 6.52 3.57 1.05
CA TYR A 320 7.98 3.64 1.16
C TYR A 320 8.52 3.50 2.59
N LYS A 321 7.68 3.28 3.60
CA LYS A 321 8.13 3.13 5.00
C LYS A 321 9.05 1.92 5.22
N PRO A 322 8.79 0.71 4.66
CA PRO A 322 9.73 -0.39 4.76
C PRO A 322 11.10 -0.04 4.18
N LYS A 323 11.13 0.61 3.01
CA LYS A 323 12.35 1.10 2.36
C LYS A 323 13.09 2.12 3.23
N TYR A 324 12.38 3.04 3.88
CA TYR A 324 12.96 4.00 4.80
C TYR A 324 13.66 3.30 5.98
N ILE A 325 13.00 2.32 6.61
CA ILE A 325 13.58 1.56 7.73
C ILE A 325 14.84 0.80 7.27
N GLU A 326 14.80 0.24 6.08
CA GLU A 326 15.93 -0.49 5.50
C GLU A 326 17.13 0.43 5.22
N GLN A 327 16.91 1.57 4.56
CA GLN A 327 17.98 2.46 4.13
C GLN A 327 18.51 3.36 5.26
N HIS A 328 17.65 3.82 6.15
CA HIS A 328 18.03 4.76 7.20
C HIS A 328 18.63 4.07 8.44
N TYR A 329 18.06 2.92 8.82
CA TYR A 329 18.51 2.17 10.01
C TYR A 329 19.30 0.90 9.66
N ALA A 330 19.66 0.70 8.39
CA ALA A 330 20.38 -0.49 7.90
C ALA A 330 19.80 -1.82 8.39
N LYS A 331 18.45 -1.89 8.47
CA LYS A 331 17.78 -3.13 8.83
C LYS A 331 17.50 -3.93 7.57
N SER A 332 17.58 -5.27 7.65
CA SER A 332 17.21 -6.12 6.52
C SER A 332 15.74 -5.90 6.15
N ALA A 333 15.40 -6.06 4.85
CA ALA A 333 14.03 -5.99 4.35
C ALA A 333 13.09 -6.94 5.13
N SER A 334 13.58 -8.12 5.50
CA SER A 334 12.85 -9.06 6.34
C SER A 334 12.49 -8.47 7.70
N LYS A 335 13.44 -7.84 8.41
CA LYS A 335 13.20 -7.23 9.73
C LYS A 335 12.26 -6.03 9.62
N ALA A 336 12.42 -5.20 8.59
CA ALA A 336 11.53 -4.07 8.32
C ALA A 336 10.07 -4.53 8.11
N ASN A 337 9.86 -5.54 7.27
CA ASN A 337 8.55 -6.11 7.00
C ASN A 337 7.93 -6.77 8.24
N PHE A 338 8.73 -7.51 9.03
CA PHE A 338 8.26 -8.11 10.27
C PHE A 338 7.73 -7.05 11.26
N LEU A 339 8.47 -5.96 11.46
CA LEU A 339 8.06 -4.87 12.34
C LEU A 339 6.81 -4.15 11.84
N MET A 340 6.69 -3.96 10.53
CA MET A 340 5.47 -3.40 9.94
C MET A 340 4.27 -4.29 10.19
N GLY A 341 4.38 -5.60 9.92
CA GLY A 341 3.29 -6.56 10.10
C GLY A 341 2.87 -6.75 11.55
N MET A 342 3.82 -6.97 12.46
CA MET A 342 3.52 -7.35 13.85
C MET A 342 3.24 -6.18 14.79
N ILE A 343 3.75 -4.99 14.49
CA ILE A 343 3.67 -3.87 15.43
C ILE A 343 2.88 -2.71 14.83
N ASN A 344 3.22 -2.25 13.64
CA ASN A 344 2.63 -1.03 13.10
C ASN A 344 1.18 -1.23 12.65
N ILE A 345 0.86 -2.33 11.95
CA ILE A 345 -0.49 -2.59 11.46
C ILE A 345 -1.48 -2.84 12.60
N PRO A 346 -1.18 -3.66 13.62
CA PRO A 346 -2.07 -3.79 14.77
C PRO A 346 -2.34 -2.48 15.51
N ALA A 347 -1.34 -1.59 15.60
CA ALA A 347 -1.52 -0.28 16.21
C ALA A 347 -2.50 0.61 15.41
N VAL A 348 -2.40 0.60 14.08
CA VAL A 348 -3.36 1.28 13.18
C VAL A 348 -4.77 0.75 13.40
N ALA A 349 -4.92 -0.56 13.49
CA ALA A 349 -6.18 -1.24 13.73
C ALA A 349 -6.83 -0.86 15.07
N LEU A 350 -6.03 -0.92 16.14
CA LEU A 350 -6.47 -0.50 17.47
C LEU A 350 -6.87 0.99 17.48
N GLY A 351 -6.15 1.84 16.74
CA GLY A 351 -6.49 3.25 16.59
C GLY A 351 -7.86 3.45 15.95
N MET A 352 -8.13 2.80 14.81
CA MET A 352 -9.44 2.88 14.15
C MET A 352 -10.58 2.35 15.02
N PHE A 353 -10.38 1.21 15.67
CA PHE A 353 -11.36 0.62 16.59
C PHE A 353 -11.64 1.56 17.76
N SER A 354 -10.60 2.08 18.42
CA SER A 354 -10.73 3.01 19.54
C SER A 354 -11.44 4.29 19.14
N GLY A 355 -11.19 4.81 17.93
CA GLY A 355 -11.88 5.97 17.38
C GLY A 355 -13.40 5.74 17.23
N GLY A 356 -13.79 4.55 16.76
CA GLY A 356 -15.19 4.14 16.70
C GLY A 356 -15.84 4.04 18.08
N VAL A 357 -15.14 3.43 19.04
CA VAL A 357 -15.63 3.32 20.43
C VAL A 357 -15.80 4.71 21.08
N ILE A 358 -14.85 5.62 20.88
CA ILE A 358 -14.93 6.98 21.40
C ILE A 358 -16.14 7.71 20.82
N MET A 359 -16.37 7.61 19.51
CA MET A 359 -17.55 8.20 18.87
C MET A 359 -18.87 7.69 19.48
N LYS A 360 -18.96 6.37 19.68
CA LYS A 360 -20.16 5.75 20.25
C LYS A 360 -20.36 6.16 21.72
N LYS A 361 -19.29 6.09 22.53
CA LYS A 361 -19.34 6.36 23.98
C LYS A 361 -19.68 7.83 24.28
N PHE A 362 -19.08 8.76 23.55
CA PHE A 362 -19.26 10.21 23.78
C PHE A 362 -20.35 10.83 22.89
N LYS A 363 -21.05 10.03 22.06
CA LYS A 363 -22.12 10.50 21.13
C LYS A 363 -21.73 11.75 20.36
N LEU A 364 -20.49 11.78 19.80
CA LEU A 364 -19.94 12.98 19.18
C LEU A 364 -20.80 13.47 18.00
N GLY A 365 -21.20 14.75 18.05
CA GLY A 365 -21.87 15.43 16.97
C GLY A 365 -20.95 15.68 15.75
N VAL A 366 -21.47 16.25 14.67
CA VAL A 366 -20.73 16.53 13.43
C VAL A 366 -19.51 17.44 13.69
N MET A 367 -19.72 18.56 14.40
CA MET A 367 -18.67 19.52 14.73
C MET A 367 -17.63 18.94 15.68
N GLU A 368 -18.04 18.12 16.64
CA GLU A 368 -17.13 17.49 17.61
C GLU A 368 -16.30 16.40 16.95
N ALA A 369 -16.89 15.59 16.06
CA ALA A 369 -16.19 14.60 15.27
C ALA A 369 -15.12 15.26 14.36
N ALA A 370 -15.45 16.40 13.73
CA ALA A 370 -14.51 17.18 12.95
C ALA A 370 -13.35 17.72 13.79
N LYS A 371 -13.63 18.27 14.96
CA LYS A 371 -12.59 18.76 15.90
C LYS A 371 -11.71 17.61 16.39
N PHE A 372 -12.29 16.45 16.67
CA PHE A 372 -11.57 15.27 17.14
C PHE A 372 -10.65 14.73 16.03
N ALA A 373 -11.14 14.55 14.80
CA ALA A 373 -10.35 14.11 13.66
C ALA A 373 -9.19 15.08 13.33
N PHE A 374 -9.45 16.38 13.42
CA PHE A 374 -8.42 17.39 13.26
C PHE A 374 -7.37 17.33 14.39
N GLY A 375 -7.81 17.23 15.66
CA GLY A 375 -6.93 17.17 16.82
C GLY A 375 -5.99 15.97 16.79
N THR A 376 -6.50 14.79 16.41
CA THR A 376 -5.69 13.57 16.26
C THR A 376 -4.70 13.68 15.09
N SER A 377 -5.10 14.27 13.96
CA SER A 377 -4.21 14.54 12.83
C SER A 377 -3.10 15.54 13.20
N LEU A 378 -3.45 16.60 13.92
CA LEU A 378 -2.51 17.60 14.43
C LEU A 378 -1.48 16.99 15.38
N LEU A 379 -1.95 16.21 16.36
CA LEU A 379 -1.07 15.54 17.31
C LEU A 379 -0.16 14.52 16.60
N GLY A 380 -0.71 13.74 15.67
CA GLY A 380 0.07 12.80 14.86
C GLY A 380 1.13 13.48 14.01
N TYR A 381 0.85 14.68 13.49
CA TYR A 381 1.83 15.50 12.78
C TYR A 381 2.95 15.98 13.72
N PHE A 382 2.62 16.55 14.88
CA PHE A 382 3.63 16.95 15.86
C PHE A 382 4.54 15.80 16.29
N LEU A 383 3.96 14.62 16.53
CA LEU A 383 4.75 13.42 16.83
C LEU A 383 5.68 13.06 15.66
N SER A 384 5.26 13.27 14.41
CA SER A 384 6.10 12.99 13.26
C SER A 384 7.27 13.97 13.09
N LEU A 385 7.21 15.19 13.64
CA LEU A 385 8.34 16.11 13.63
C LEU A 385 9.52 15.60 14.48
N PHE A 386 9.25 14.84 15.54
CA PHE A 386 10.31 14.23 16.34
C PHE A 386 11.15 13.21 15.57
N PHE A 387 10.67 12.72 14.41
CA PHE A 387 11.50 11.87 13.53
C PHE A 387 12.76 12.59 13.05
N LEU A 388 12.74 13.92 12.92
CA LEU A 388 13.94 14.71 12.58
C LEU A 388 15.06 14.55 13.62
N ALA A 389 14.68 14.47 14.91
CA ALA A 389 15.63 14.29 16.00
C ALA A 389 16.15 12.84 16.10
N MET A 390 15.52 11.89 15.41
CA MET A 390 15.88 10.46 15.42
C MET A 390 16.62 10.04 14.14
N GLY A 391 17.18 11.00 13.42
CA GLY A 391 18.00 10.75 12.24
C GLY A 391 19.31 10.04 12.61
N CYS A 392 19.75 9.13 11.74
CA CYS A 392 21.07 8.54 11.76
C CYS A 392 21.99 9.26 10.77
N GLU A 393 23.28 9.31 11.07
CA GLU A 393 24.28 9.77 10.12
C GLU A 393 24.31 8.83 8.89
N ASN A 394 24.61 9.39 7.73
CA ASN A 394 24.82 8.60 6.52
C ASN A 394 25.93 7.58 6.73
N SER A 395 25.82 6.40 6.11
CA SER A 395 26.90 5.42 6.09
C SER A 395 28.14 6.04 5.48
N LYS A 396 29.30 5.78 6.08
CA LYS A 396 30.59 6.29 5.62
C LYS A 396 31.04 5.51 4.39
N VAL A 397 31.00 6.14 3.22
CA VAL A 397 31.43 5.56 1.96
C VAL A 397 32.49 6.46 1.33
N ALA A 398 33.68 5.90 1.12
CA ALA A 398 34.83 6.61 0.57
C ALA A 398 34.53 7.21 -0.81
N GLY A 399 34.84 8.49 -0.99
CA GLY A 399 34.60 9.23 -2.22
C GLY A 399 33.14 9.62 -2.50
N ILE A 400 32.19 9.26 -1.61
CA ILE A 400 30.75 9.60 -1.74
C ILE A 400 30.27 10.43 -0.55
N THR A 401 30.38 9.90 0.67
CA THR A 401 29.95 10.58 1.91
C THR A 401 31.13 11.05 2.77
N VAL A 402 32.27 10.38 2.64
CA VAL A 402 33.54 10.75 3.31
C VAL A 402 34.67 10.75 2.30
N SER A 403 35.67 11.59 2.53
CA SER A 403 36.92 11.56 1.77
C SER A 403 37.71 10.28 2.07
N TYR A 404 38.71 9.93 1.24
CA TYR A 404 39.61 8.82 1.50
C TYR A 404 40.46 9.02 2.75
N THR A 405 40.57 10.24 3.27
CA THR A 405 41.23 10.60 4.52
C THR A 405 40.30 10.53 5.74
N GLY A 406 39.03 10.15 5.55
CA GLY A 406 38.05 9.96 6.62
C GLY A 406 37.26 11.21 7.04
N TYR A 407 37.47 12.38 6.41
CA TYR A 407 36.71 13.59 6.69
C TYR A 407 35.34 13.56 5.95
N VAL A 408 34.29 14.04 6.64
CA VAL A 408 32.93 14.12 6.05
C VAL A 408 32.92 15.17 4.94
N ILE A 409 32.41 14.79 3.76
CA ILE A 409 32.23 15.68 2.61
C ILE A 409 30.98 16.54 2.86
N VAL A 410 31.17 17.85 3.08
CA VAL A 410 30.09 18.81 3.29
C VAL A 410 29.54 19.26 1.92
N GLU A 411 28.22 19.34 1.77
CA GLU A 411 27.58 19.87 0.56
C GLU A 411 27.98 21.35 0.37
N GLY A 412 28.71 21.63 -0.69
CA GLY A 412 29.19 22.99 -1.04
C GLY A 412 30.69 23.14 -1.28
N LEU A 413 31.52 22.18 -0.88
CA LEU A 413 32.94 22.17 -1.20
C LEU A 413 33.22 21.51 -2.57
N SER A 414 34.27 21.98 -3.23
CA SER A 414 34.63 21.76 -4.64
C SER A 414 34.43 20.32 -5.14
N SER A 415 34.08 20.18 -6.43
CA SER A 415 33.90 18.89 -7.14
C SER A 415 35.09 17.92 -7.06
N HIS A 416 36.24 18.39 -6.62
CA HIS A 416 37.46 17.61 -6.45
C HIS A 416 37.40 16.62 -5.26
N GLU A 417 36.59 16.87 -4.22
CA GLU A 417 36.47 15.97 -3.06
C GLU A 417 35.52 14.80 -3.28
N ARG A 418 34.61 14.88 -4.26
CA ARG A 418 33.70 13.79 -4.63
C ARG A 418 34.26 12.88 -5.74
N SER A 419 35.51 12.48 -5.60
CA SER A 419 36.15 11.57 -6.55
C SER A 419 36.23 10.17 -5.96
N LEU A 420 35.79 9.16 -6.74
CA LEU A 420 36.01 7.74 -6.43
C LEU A 420 37.49 7.34 -6.56
N PHE A 421 38.34 8.21 -7.13
CA PHE A 421 39.76 7.99 -7.28
C PHE A 421 40.54 8.92 -6.35
N SER A 422 41.56 8.36 -5.75
CA SER A 422 42.52 9.03 -4.87
C SER A 422 43.91 8.46 -5.16
N ASP A 423 44.97 9.08 -4.63
CA ASP A 423 46.35 8.62 -4.83
C ASP A 423 46.56 7.15 -4.42
N CYS A 424 45.81 6.66 -3.44
CA CYS A 424 45.91 5.28 -2.96
C CYS A 424 45.39 4.24 -3.96
N ASN A 425 44.50 4.61 -4.91
CA ASN A 425 43.96 3.72 -5.93
C ASN A 425 44.19 4.22 -7.37
N SER A 426 45.01 5.26 -7.54
CA SER A 426 45.28 5.86 -8.86
C SER A 426 45.98 4.90 -9.83
N GLY A 427 46.75 3.93 -9.30
CA GLY A 427 47.40 2.88 -10.09
C GLY A 427 46.50 1.69 -10.46
N CYS A 428 45.24 1.68 -10.01
CA CYS A 428 44.32 0.57 -10.23
C CYS A 428 43.33 0.91 -11.35
N LEU A 429 43.11 0.02 -12.32
CA LEU A 429 42.12 0.16 -13.39
C LEU A 429 40.71 -0.20 -12.88
N CYS A 430 40.17 0.60 -11.95
CA CYS A 430 38.90 0.32 -11.31
C CYS A 430 37.70 0.83 -12.12
N SER A 431 36.62 0.04 -12.14
CA SER A 431 35.34 0.42 -12.74
C SER A 431 34.59 1.41 -11.84
N ARG A 432 34.17 2.56 -12.40
CA ARG A 432 33.28 3.51 -11.70
C ARG A 432 31.84 3.05 -11.61
N ARG A 433 31.44 2.06 -12.41
CA ARG A 433 30.04 1.61 -12.52
C ARG A 433 29.72 0.47 -11.56
N GLU A 434 30.72 -0.24 -11.11
CA GLU A 434 30.61 -1.39 -10.24
C GLU A 434 30.16 -1.01 -8.82
N TRP A 435 29.39 -1.88 -8.21
CA TRP A 435 28.98 -1.79 -6.81
C TRP A 435 29.19 -3.15 -6.17
N ASP A 436 30.38 -3.34 -5.61
CA ASP A 436 30.77 -4.54 -4.87
C ASP A 436 31.43 -4.11 -3.53
N PRO A 437 30.60 -3.63 -2.57
CA PRO A 437 31.10 -2.93 -1.41
C PRO A 437 31.94 -3.84 -0.51
N VAL A 438 33.01 -3.26 0.02
CA VAL A 438 33.86 -3.88 1.05
C VAL A 438 34.02 -2.94 2.24
N CYS A 439 34.07 -3.52 3.43
CA CYS A 439 34.27 -2.79 4.68
C CYS A 439 35.73 -2.87 5.10
N GLY A 440 36.43 -1.73 5.08
CA GLY A 440 37.79 -1.65 5.64
C GLY A 440 37.79 -1.71 7.18
N GLU A 441 38.86 -2.17 7.78
CA GLU A 441 39.05 -2.18 9.26
C GLU A 441 38.96 -0.78 9.89
N ASN A 442 39.19 0.27 9.09
CA ASN A 442 38.97 1.68 9.47
C ASN A 442 37.50 2.07 9.63
N GLY A 443 36.54 1.16 9.41
CA GLY A 443 35.12 1.40 9.48
C GLY A 443 34.54 2.25 8.33
N ILE A 444 35.25 2.34 7.22
CA ILE A 444 34.83 3.02 5.99
C ILE A 444 34.47 1.97 4.95
N THR A 445 33.31 2.11 4.32
CA THR A 445 32.89 1.28 3.19
C THR A 445 33.52 1.81 1.91
N TYR A 446 34.12 0.94 1.13
CA TYR A 446 34.63 1.23 -0.22
C TYR A 446 33.70 0.62 -1.26
N VAL A 447 33.54 1.30 -2.39
CA VAL A 447 32.60 0.92 -3.47
C VAL A 447 32.94 -0.44 -4.10
N SER A 448 34.22 -0.79 -4.12
CA SER A 448 34.74 -2.11 -4.54
C SER A 448 36.11 -2.39 -3.92
N PRO A 449 36.56 -3.66 -3.89
CA PRO A 449 37.90 -4.00 -3.46
C PRO A 449 38.99 -3.27 -4.24
N CYS A 450 38.78 -3.09 -5.55
CA CYS A 450 39.67 -2.33 -6.42
C CYS A 450 39.78 -0.88 -5.97
N LEU A 451 38.66 -0.20 -5.66
CA LEU A 451 38.67 1.19 -5.17
C LEU A 451 39.17 1.32 -3.72
N ALA A 452 39.21 0.23 -2.95
CA ALA A 452 39.94 0.16 -1.68
C ALA A 452 41.46 -0.02 -1.86
N GLY A 453 41.92 -0.25 -3.09
CA GLY A 453 43.30 -0.49 -3.43
C GLY A 453 43.85 -1.83 -2.95
N CYS A 454 42.98 -2.86 -2.85
CA CYS A 454 43.36 -4.21 -2.44
C CYS A 454 44.04 -4.96 -3.58
N THR A 455 45.06 -5.75 -3.29
CA THR A 455 45.88 -6.49 -4.28
C THR A 455 45.75 -8.01 -4.17
N SER A 456 45.28 -8.54 -3.07
CA SER A 456 45.08 -9.96 -2.85
C SER A 456 43.83 -10.24 -2.06
N SER A 457 43.38 -11.49 -2.08
CA SER A 457 42.23 -11.95 -1.28
C SER A 457 42.50 -13.34 -0.72
N THR A 458 42.03 -13.59 0.50
CA THR A 458 42.11 -14.86 1.21
C THR A 458 40.73 -15.34 1.60
N GLY A 459 40.55 -16.68 1.72
CA GLY A 459 39.26 -17.27 2.04
C GLY A 459 38.35 -17.53 0.80
N SER A 460 37.16 -18.02 1.03
CA SER A 460 36.17 -18.31 -0.01
C SER A 460 34.74 -18.01 0.45
N GLY A 461 33.86 -17.71 -0.48
CA GLY A 461 32.46 -17.41 -0.19
C GLY A 461 32.28 -16.20 0.73
N ARG A 462 31.51 -16.34 1.79
CA ARG A 462 31.21 -15.26 2.76
C ARG A 462 32.40 -14.85 3.62
N ASN A 463 33.41 -15.72 3.74
CA ASN A 463 34.61 -15.48 4.57
C ASN A 463 35.77 -14.92 3.75
N THR A 464 35.52 -14.39 2.56
CA THR A 464 36.54 -13.72 1.75
C THR A 464 36.96 -12.44 2.43
N VAL A 465 38.27 -12.30 2.67
CA VAL A 465 38.92 -11.10 3.18
C VAL A 465 39.90 -10.62 2.11
N PHE A 466 39.86 -9.32 1.83
CA PHE A 466 40.76 -8.66 0.91
C PHE A 466 41.94 -8.08 1.66
N ASP A 467 43.13 -8.33 1.16
CA ASP A 467 44.39 -7.98 1.83
C ASP A 467 45.15 -6.89 1.05
N GLN A 468 46.09 -6.24 1.73
CA GLN A 468 46.94 -5.19 1.18
C GLN A 468 46.14 -4.01 0.57
N CYS A 469 45.06 -3.60 1.23
CA CYS A 469 44.20 -2.50 0.78
C CYS A 469 44.83 -1.14 1.13
N ARG A 470 45.52 -0.51 0.19
CA ARG A 470 46.27 0.76 0.38
C ARG A 470 45.42 1.91 0.90
N CYS A 471 44.15 2.01 0.45
CA CYS A 471 43.27 3.10 0.86
C CYS A 471 42.77 2.95 2.31
N VAL A 472 42.74 1.72 2.83
CA VAL A 472 42.36 1.46 4.22
C VAL A 472 43.41 2.03 5.18
N ALA A 473 44.70 2.00 4.80
CA ALA A 473 45.80 2.57 5.57
C ALA A 473 45.73 4.09 5.67
N LEU A 474 45.28 4.78 4.63
CA LEU A 474 45.33 6.24 4.54
C LEU A 474 44.40 6.93 5.59
N ALA A 475 43.31 6.29 5.97
CA ALA A 475 42.33 6.82 6.93
C ALA A 475 42.47 6.23 8.35
N GLY A 476 43.47 5.35 8.58
CA GLY A 476 43.70 4.68 9.86
C GLY A 476 44.87 5.26 10.62
N SER A 477 44.67 5.55 11.91
CA SER A 477 45.72 6.12 12.78
C SER A 477 46.66 5.09 13.38
N GLN A 478 46.51 3.80 13.07
CA GLN A 478 47.39 2.74 13.59
C GLN A 478 47.93 1.86 12.46
N PRO A 479 49.20 1.40 12.57
CA PRO A 479 49.76 0.40 11.68
C PRO A 479 49.08 -0.96 11.97
N GLY A 480 47.88 -1.16 11.47
CA GLY A 480 47.10 -2.37 11.58
C GLY A 480 47.03 -3.12 10.26
N ASN A 481 46.37 -4.24 10.23
CA ASN A 481 46.15 -5.05 9.06
C ASN A 481 45.45 -4.23 7.96
N LEU A 482 46.01 -4.20 6.76
CA LEU A 482 45.45 -3.51 5.59
C LEU A 482 44.35 -4.37 4.94
N THR A 483 43.34 -4.75 5.70
CA THR A 483 42.33 -5.71 5.27
C THR A 483 40.94 -5.08 5.11
N ALA A 484 40.16 -5.68 4.23
CA ALA A 484 38.78 -5.33 4.05
C ALA A 484 37.91 -6.61 3.92
N SER A 485 36.77 -6.63 4.58
CA SER A 485 35.81 -7.72 4.54
C SER A 485 34.69 -7.43 3.53
N LEU A 486 34.04 -8.48 3.02
CA LEU A 486 32.90 -8.37 2.11
C LEU A 486 31.72 -7.63 2.74
N GLY A 487 31.07 -6.77 1.94
CA GLY A 487 29.86 -6.06 2.30
C GLY A 487 30.09 -4.65 2.83
N GLN A 488 28.99 -3.99 3.18
CA GLN A 488 29.06 -2.65 3.79
C GLN A 488 29.44 -2.74 5.26
N CYS A 489 30.13 -1.72 5.76
CA CYS A 489 30.42 -1.61 7.18
C CYS A 489 29.14 -1.52 8.01
N PRO A 490 29.08 -2.17 9.17
CA PRO A 490 27.94 -2.04 10.07
C PRO A 490 27.76 -0.58 10.50
N HIS A 491 26.51 -0.16 10.68
CA HIS A 491 26.21 1.17 11.20
C HIS A 491 26.71 1.29 12.64
N ARG A 492 27.00 2.53 13.04
CA ARG A 492 27.45 2.83 14.41
C ARG A 492 26.39 2.40 15.42
N ASP A 493 26.84 1.99 16.61
CA ASP A 493 25.99 1.61 17.76
C ASP A 493 24.96 2.68 18.16
N SER A 494 25.20 3.97 17.83
CA SER A 494 24.26 5.06 18.07
C SER A 494 22.94 4.88 17.32
N CYS A 495 22.98 4.41 16.07
CA CYS A 495 21.77 4.15 15.27
C CYS A 495 20.94 3.00 15.85
N ASP A 496 21.59 1.95 16.30
CA ASP A 496 20.91 0.81 16.91
C ASP A 496 20.23 1.16 18.24
N ARG A 497 20.77 2.12 18.98
CA ARG A 497 20.15 2.65 20.21
C ARG A 497 18.94 3.56 19.91
N ILE A 498 18.97 4.34 18.83
CA ILE A 498 17.89 5.26 18.45
C ILE A 498 16.71 4.51 17.84
N PHE A 499 16.97 3.41 17.14
CA PHE A 499 15.95 2.66 16.40
C PHE A 499 14.72 2.22 17.23
N PRO A 500 14.82 1.70 18.47
CA PRO A 500 13.66 1.36 19.29
C PRO A 500 12.77 2.58 19.60
N TYR A 501 13.37 3.74 19.86
CA TYR A 501 12.62 4.99 20.12
C TYR A 501 11.87 5.46 18.86
N PHE A 502 12.53 5.39 17.69
CA PHE A 502 11.86 5.64 16.40
C PHE A 502 10.69 4.69 16.18
N LEU A 503 10.86 3.41 16.46
CA LEU A 503 9.79 2.42 16.32
C LEU A 503 8.61 2.73 17.24
N ALA A 504 8.87 2.99 18.52
CA ALA A 504 7.85 3.33 19.50
C ALA A 504 7.07 4.60 19.09
N LEU A 505 7.78 5.65 18.70
CA LEU A 505 7.17 6.90 18.23
C LEU A 505 6.38 6.70 16.93
N SER A 506 6.88 5.88 16.02
CA SER A 506 6.21 5.54 14.75
C SER A 506 4.89 4.81 15.00
N VAL A 507 4.87 3.87 15.93
CA VAL A 507 3.68 3.12 16.35
C VAL A 507 2.66 4.06 17.00
N LEU A 508 3.10 4.90 17.94
CA LEU A 508 2.25 5.88 18.62
C LEU A 508 1.65 6.89 17.63
N SER A 509 2.45 7.43 16.72
CA SER A 509 1.98 8.35 15.67
C SER A 509 0.95 7.67 14.75
N SER A 510 1.21 6.44 14.33
CA SER A 510 0.28 5.66 13.50
C SER A 510 -1.04 5.36 14.22
N PHE A 511 -1.00 5.00 15.50
CA PHE A 511 -2.17 4.80 16.34
C PHE A 511 -3.02 6.09 16.44
N ILE A 512 -2.40 7.22 16.76
CA ILE A 512 -3.09 8.50 16.96
C ILE A 512 -3.71 9.02 15.64
N ILE A 513 -3.01 8.91 14.51
CA ILE A 513 -3.55 9.30 13.21
C ILE A 513 -4.76 8.42 12.86
N SER A 514 -4.67 7.13 13.11
CA SER A 514 -5.74 6.18 12.82
C SER A 514 -6.97 6.34 13.73
N LEU A 515 -6.77 6.86 14.93
CA LEU A 515 -7.84 7.18 15.88
C LEU A 515 -8.85 8.19 15.30
N GLY A 516 -8.37 9.15 14.48
CA GLY A 516 -9.21 10.13 13.78
C GLY A 516 -9.88 9.61 12.51
N GLY A 517 -9.51 8.42 12.02
CA GLY A 517 -10.00 7.90 10.75
C GLY A 517 -11.50 7.61 10.75
N THR A 518 -12.00 6.89 11.75
CA THR A 518 -13.44 6.56 11.88
C THR A 518 -14.30 7.81 12.11
N PRO A 519 -13.96 8.75 13.01
CA PRO A 519 -14.69 10.00 13.15
C PRO A 519 -14.71 10.85 11.88
N GLY A 520 -13.59 10.91 11.15
CA GLY A 520 -13.52 11.61 9.87
C GLY A 520 -14.44 11.01 8.81
N PHE A 521 -14.50 9.68 8.71
CA PHE A 521 -15.41 9.00 7.79
C PHE A 521 -16.88 9.22 8.15
N MET A 522 -17.22 9.19 9.43
CA MET A 522 -18.59 9.46 9.89
C MET A 522 -19.02 10.90 9.66
N LEU A 523 -18.09 11.85 9.68
CA LEU A 523 -18.34 13.24 9.28
C LEU A 523 -18.87 13.32 7.85
N LEU A 524 -18.23 12.59 6.91
CA LEU A 524 -18.68 12.52 5.52
C LEU A 524 -20.15 12.08 5.42
N ILE A 525 -20.49 10.99 6.11
CA ILE A 525 -21.84 10.40 6.03
C ILE A 525 -22.91 11.31 6.66
N ARG A 526 -22.55 12.03 7.73
CA ARG A 526 -23.50 12.89 8.47
C ARG A 526 -23.73 14.25 7.82
N CYS A 527 -22.78 14.76 7.02
CA CYS A 527 -22.92 16.04 6.32
C CYS A 527 -23.77 15.98 5.03
N ILE A 528 -24.26 14.80 4.65
CA ILE A 528 -24.91 14.57 3.37
C ILE A 528 -26.31 14.04 3.58
N LYS A 529 -27.25 14.49 2.73
CA LYS A 529 -28.64 14.00 2.72
C LYS A 529 -28.66 12.47 2.54
N PRO A 530 -29.56 11.74 3.24
CA PRO A 530 -29.62 10.28 3.19
C PRO A 530 -29.66 9.68 1.78
N GLU A 531 -30.36 10.36 0.86
CA GLU A 531 -30.55 9.94 -0.54
C GLU A 531 -29.25 10.01 -1.36
N LEU A 532 -28.33 10.94 -1.00
CA LEU A 532 -27.08 11.20 -1.72
C LEU A 532 -25.85 10.51 -1.11
N LYS A 533 -26.00 9.80 0.02
CA LYS A 533 -24.86 9.18 0.73
C LYS A 533 -24.08 8.19 -0.11
N SER A 534 -24.79 7.34 -0.86
CA SER A 534 -24.17 6.34 -1.75
C SER A 534 -23.37 7.02 -2.88
N LEU A 535 -23.96 8.04 -3.51
CA LEU A 535 -23.30 8.84 -4.55
C LEU A 535 -22.06 9.56 -4.02
N ALA A 536 -22.19 10.20 -2.86
CA ALA A 536 -21.07 10.91 -2.23
C ALA A 536 -19.90 10.00 -1.88
N LEU A 537 -20.19 8.80 -1.35
CA LEU A 537 -19.16 7.80 -1.06
C LEU A 537 -18.48 7.31 -2.35
N GLY A 538 -19.25 7.13 -3.42
CA GLY A 538 -18.71 6.76 -4.73
C GLY A 538 -17.77 7.82 -5.30
N ILE A 539 -18.17 9.10 -5.30
CA ILE A 539 -17.32 10.22 -5.75
C ILE A 539 -16.08 10.37 -4.86
N HIS A 540 -16.23 10.24 -3.54
CA HIS A 540 -15.11 10.28 -2.61
C HIS A 540 -14.09 9.18 -2.91
N THR A 541 -14.56 7.95 -3.11
CA THR A 541 -13.69 6.81 -3.44
C THR A 541 -13.00 7.01 -4.80
N LEU A 542 -13.74 7.47 -5.81
CA LEU A 542 -13.19 7.77 -7.14
C LEU A 542 -12.11 8.85 -7.05
N ALA A 543 -12.39 9.96 -6.37
CA ALA A 543 -11.44 11.07 -6.23
C ALA A 543 -10.19 10.66 -5.45
N THR A 544 -10.33 9.93 -4.35
CA THR A 544 -9.18 9.47 -3.55
C THR A 544 -8.31 8.46 -4.31
N ARG A 545 -8.91 7.54 -5.07
CA ARG A 545 -8.16 6.59 -5.92
C ARG A 545 -7.43 7.29 -7.06
N THR A 546 -8.11 8.19 -7.77
CA THR A 546 -7.55 8.89 -8.94
C THR A 546 -6.52 9.94 -8.56
N LEU A 547 -6.82 10.79 -7.56
CA LEU A 547 -5.99 11.95 -7.22
C LEU A 547 -4.96 11.67 -6.12
N ALA A 548 -5.11 10.56 -5.39
CA ALA A 548 -4.14 10.16 -4.38
C ALA A 548 -3.55 8.76 -4.65
N GLY A 549 -4.36 7.76 -4.94
CA GLY A 549 -3.91 6.38 -5.11
C GLY A 549 -2.88 6.20 -6.22
N ILE A 550 -3.12 6.82 -7.37
CA ILE A 550 -2.21 6.73 -8.54
C ILE A 550 -0.99 7.65 -8.38
N PRO A 551 -1.13 8.98 -8.13
CA PRO A 551 0.02 9.87 -8.21
C PRO A 551 0.94 9.82 -6.99
N ALA A 552 0.42 9.51 -5.78
CA ALA A 552 1.23 9.56 -4.57
C ALA A 552 2.46 8.63 -4.61
N PRO A 553 2.36 7.33 -4.93
CA PRO A 553 3.53 6.48 -5.01
C PRO A 553 4.56 6.97 -6.04
N ILE A 554 4.08 7.56 -7.15
CA ILE A 554 4.93 8.02 -8.25
C ILE A 554 5.77 9.23 -7.83
N TYR A 555 5.14 10.30 -7.32
CA TYR A 555 5.91 11.49 -6.97
C TYR A 555 6.73 11.30 -5.68
N PHE A 556 6.28 10.49 -4.72
CA PHE A 556 7.12 10.11 -3.57
C PHE A 556 8.34 9.32 -4.02
N GLY A 557 8.19 8.36 -4.95
CA GLY A 557 9.30 7.64 -5.54
C GLY A 557 10.27 8.56 -6.28
N ALA A 558 9.76 9.50 -7.08
CA ALA A 558 10.59 10.49 -7.78
C ALA A 558 11.37 11.39 -6.80
N VAL A 559 10.72 11.86 -5.73
CA VAL A 559 11.38 12.65 -4.68
C VAL A 559 12.47 11.84 -3.97
N ILE A 560 12.20 10.58 -3.65
CA ILE A 560 13.19 9.67 -3.06
C ILE A 560 14.39 9.50 -4.00
N ASP A 561 14.16 9.35 -5.29
CA ASP A 561 15.22 9.21 -6.30
C ASP A 561 16.12 10.45 -6.38
N THR A 562 15.64 11.65 -6.06
CA THR A 562 16.49 12.86 -6.00
C THR A 562 17.53 12.80 -4.87
N THR A 563 17.31 11.98 -3.85
CA THR A 563 18.23 11.81 -2.71
C THR A 563 19.32 10.77 -2.97
N CYS A 564 19.36 10.19 -4.18
CA CYS A 564 20.31 9.15 -4.52
C CYS A 564 21.74 9.69 -4.69
N LEU A 565 22.66 9.15 -3.92
CA LEU A 565 24.09 9.48 -3.98
C LEU A 565 24.85 8.59 -4.97
N LYS A 566 24.45 7.32 -5.10
CA LYS A 566 25.10 6.36 -6.02
C LYS A 566 24.06 5.54 -6.75
N TRP A 567 23.98 5.74 -8.06
CA TRP A 567 23.14 4.95 -8.95
C TRP A 567 23.82 3.64 -9.35
N GLY A 568 23.06 2.57 -9.44
CA GLY A 568 23.40 1.39 -10.20
C GLY A 568 23.38 1.72 -11.70
N TYR A 569 24.14 1.01 -12.50
CA TYR A 569 24.17 1.16 -13.95
C TYR A 569 23.83 -0.17 -14.60
N LYS A 570 22.91 -0.13 -15.56
CA LYS A 570 22.57 -1.29 -16.38
C LYS A 570 23.72 -1.62 -17.34
N LYS A 571 23.88 -2.87 -17.73
CA LYS A 571 24.94 -3.34 -18.65
C LYS A 571 24.97 -2.55 -19.95
N CYS A 572 23.81 -2.24 -20.53
CA CYS A 572 23.66 -1.48 -21.77
C CYS A 572 23.55 0.05 -21.60
N GLY A 573 23.87 0.58 -20.43
CA GLY A 573 23.74 2.00 -20.10
C GLY A 573 22.35 2.34 -19.53
N GLY A 574 22.26 3.50 -18.92
CA GLY A 574 21.06 3.95 -18.21
C GLY A 574 21.16 3.78 -16.70
N ARG A 575 20.33 4.56 -15.98
CA ARG A 575 20.25 4.51 -14.52
C ARG A 575 19.45 3.31 -14.07
N GLY A 576 20.01 2.54 -13.13
CA GLY A 576 19.35 1.44 -12.45
C GLY A 576 18.76 1.83 -11.08
N ALA A 577 18.69 0.89 -10.16
CA ALA A 577 18.30 1.14 -8.78
C ALA A 577 19.35 1.96 -8.04
N CYS A 578 18.91 2.82 -7.14
CA CYS A 578 19.82 3.56 -6.27
C CYS A 578 20.42 2.63 -5.21
N ARG A 579 21.75 2.73 -5.02
CA ARG A 579 22.51 1.88 -4.07
C ARG A 579 22.71 2.57 -2.72
N ILE A 580 22.82 3.89 -2.72
CA ILE A 580 23.03 4.69 -1.50
C ILE A 580 22.15 5.93 -1.60
N TYR A 581 21.44 6.23 -0.52
CA TYR A 581 20.62 7.41 -0.36
C TYR A 581 21.25 8.37 0.66
N ASN A 582 21.04 9.66 0.45
CA ASN A 582 21.25 10.65 1.51
C ASN A 582 20.07 10.58 2.48
N THR A 583 20.26 9.89 3.60
CA THR A 583 19.19 9.58 4.54
C THR A 583 18.62 10.83 5.22
N SER A 584 19.44 11.85 5.46
CA SER A 584 19.01 13.11 6.06
C SER A 584 18.11 13.91 5.10
N VAL A 585 18.50 14.00 3.82
CA VAL A 585 17.69 14.67 2.78
C VAL A 585 16.42 13.88 2.50
N TYR A 586 16.49 12.55 2.45
CA TYR A 586 15.33 11.66 2.30
C TYR A 586 14.28 11.93 3.38
N LEU A 587 14.71 11.97 4.65
CA LEU A 587 13.82 12.28 5.78
C LEU A 587 13.25 13.70 5.68
N GLY A 588 14.10 14.69 5.39
CA GLY A 588 13.71 16.08 5.25
C GLY A 588 12.67 16.30 4.15
N LEU A 589 12.86 15.70 2.97
CA LEU A 589 11.93 15.83 1.84
C LEU A 589 10.59 15.12 2.11
N THR A 590 10.61 13.89 2.64
CA THR A 590 9.37 13.17 2.95
C THR A 590 8.57 13.87 4.06
N LEU A 591 9.24 14.39 5.07
CA LEU A 591 8.59 15.17 6.14
C LEU A 591 8.14 16.54 5.64
N GLY A 592 8.87 17.17 4.73
CA GLY A 592 8.48 18.42 4.06
C GLY A 592 7.17 18.26 3.29
N LEU A 593 7.02 17.20 2.48
CA LEU A 593 5.76 16.89 1.79
C LEU A 593 4.60 16.69 2.77
N ARG A 594 4.84 16.00 3.90
CA ARG A 594 3.82 15.85 4.94
C ARG A 594 3.45 17.18 5.59
N THR A 595 4.43 18.05 5.82
CA THR A 595 4.23 19.39 6.38
C THR A 595 3.34 20.23 5.47
N VAL A 596 3.61 20.25 4.16
CA VAL A 596 2.76 20.95 3.18
C VAL A 596 1.34 20.38 3.20
N SER A 597 1.19 19.06 3.16
CA SER A 597 -0.12 18.41 3.25
C SER A 597 -0.85 18.78 4.54
N PHE A 598 -0.15 18.83 5.66
CA PHE A 598 -0.73 19.22 6.94
C PHE A 598 -1.22 20.69 6.95
N PHE A 599 -0.43 21.64 6.45
CA PHE A 599 -0.87 23.04 6.37
C PHE A 599 -2.10 23.18 5.46
N LEU A 600 -2.15 22.49 4.34
CA LEU A 600 -3.33 22.46 3.47
C LEU A 600 -4.54 21.84 4.18
N CYS A 601 -4.35 20.79 4.98
CA CYS A 601 -5.42 20.22 5.80
C CYS A 601 -5.91 21.20 6.88
N VAL A 602 -5.01 21.91 7.56
CA VAL A 602 -5.39 22.95 8.55
C VAL A 602 -6.24 24.03 7.90
N LEU A 603 -5.83 24.53 6.74
CA LEU A 603 -6.60 25.50 5.97
C LEU A 603 -7.97 24.94 5.60
N GLY A 604 -8.02 23.71 5.08
CA GLY A 604 -9.26 23.01 4.74
C GLY A 604 -10.19 22.84 5.93
N PHE A 605 -9.67 22.45 7.10
CA PHE A 605 -10.48 22.35 8.33
C PHE A 605 -10.98 23.72 8.82
N ALA A 606 -10.18 24.76 8.69
CA ALA A 606 -10.61 26.13 9.03
C ALA A 606 -11.77 26.57 8.13
N LEU A 607 -11.69 26.30 6.84
CA LEU A 607 -12.75 26.58 5.87
C LEU A 607 -13.99 25.71 6.15
N LEU A 608 -13.81 24.43 6.44
CA LEU A 608 -14.89 23.51 6.80
C LEU A 608 -15.64 24.00 8.05
N LYS A 609 -14.91 24.37 9.10
CA LYS A 609 -15.50 24.91 10.33
C LYS A 609 -16.31 26.19 10.07
N ARG A 610 -15.77 27.11 9.24
CA ARG A 610 -16.47 28.33 8.85
C ARG A 610 -17.76 28.01 8.09
N GLN A 611 -17.72 27.06 7.18
CA GLN A 611 -18.86 26.69 6.35
C GLN A 611 -19.95 25.98 7.16
N ILE A 612 -19.60 25.01 8.01
CA ILE A 612 -20.57 24.35 8.90
C ILE A 612 -21.26 25.39 9.79
N LYS A 613 -20.49 26.32 10.41
CA LYS A 613 -21.05 27.36 11.23
C LYS A 613 -21.98 28.32 10.45
N LYS A 614 -21.67 28.59 9.18
CA LYS A 614 -22.53 29.39 8.29
C LYS A 614 -23.83 28.65 7.97
N GLU A 615 -23.79 27.36 7.69
CA GLU A 615 -24.97 26.54 7.44
C GLU A 615 -25.87 26.41 8.66
N GLU A 616 -25.29 26.18 9.85
CA GLU A 616 -26.03 26.20 11.12
C GLU A 616 -26.75 27.54 11.34
N LYS A 617 -26.06 28.66 11.09
CA LYS A 617 -26.66 30.00 11.21
C LYS A 617 -27.78 30.22 10.21
N ASN A 618 -27.60 29.78 8.94
CA ASN A 618 -28.63 29.91 7.89
C ASN A 618 -29.85 29.04 8.23
N ALA A 619 -29.66 27.83 8.74
CA ALA A 619 -30.73 26.95 9.17
C ALA A 619 -31.56 27.55 10.31
N LEU A 620 -30.88 28.15 11.31
CA LEU A 620 -31.55 28.88 12.40
C LEU A 620 -32.33 30.11 11.90
N THR A 621 -31.76 30.85 10.93
CA THR A 621 -32.42 32.04 10.37
C THR A 621 -33.64 31.66 9.55
N ASN A 622 -33.54 30.59 8.73
CA ASN A 622 -34.68 30.09 7.93
C ASN A 622 -35.76 29.48 8.82
N GLY A 623 -35.40 28.71 9.86
CA GLY A 623 -36.35 28.18 10.82
C GLY A 623 -37.11 29.29 11.58
N ASN A 624 -36.40 30.36 11.98
CA ASN A 624 -37.04 31.52 12.60
C ASN A 624 -37.94 32.31 11.62
N ALA A 625 -37.54 32.41 10.34
CA ALA A 625 -38.35 33.04 9.30
C ALA A 625 -39.63 32.26 8.99
N GLU A 626 -39.53 30.92 8.98
CA GLU A 626 -40.65 30.02 8.80
C GLU A 626 -41.62 30.06 9.99
N LEU A 627 -41.07 30.11 11.22
CA LEU A 627 -41.85 30.31 12.44
C LEU A 627 -42.53 31.67 12.46
N GLU A 628 -41.88 32.73 11.98
CA GLU A 628 -42.42 34.07 11.90
C GLU A 628 -43.49 34.21 10.81
N SER A 629 -43.33 33.45 9.67
CA SER A 629 -44.37 33.37 8.64
C SER A 629 -45.62 32.60 9.11
N LEU A 630 -45.45 31.49 9.82
CA LEU A 630 -46.53 30.73 10.44
C LEU A 630 -47.26 31.56 11.50
N ARG A 631 -46.56 32.35 12.29
CA ARG A 631 -47.11 33.26 13.29
C ARG A 631 -47.87 34.43 12.66
N LYS A 632 -47.49 34.89 11.47
CA LYS A 632 -48.24 35.88 10.67
C LYS A 632 -49.50 35.29 10.03
N GLU A 633 -49.46 34.04 9.61
CA GLU A 633 -50.67 33.32 9.10
C GLU A 633 -51.65 33.02 10.22
N GLU A 634 -51.17 32.66 11.45
CA GLU A 634 -52.00 32.41 12.61
C GLU A 634 -52.77 33.67 13.07
N ASN A 635 -52.19 34.85 12.92
CA ASN A 635 -52.85 36.12 13.18
C ASN A 635 -53.84 36.56 12.08
N SER A 636 -53.88 35.87 10.93
CA SER A 636 -54.75 36.21 9.78
C SER A 636 -55.98 35.31 9.63
N SER A 637 -56.11 34.22 10.40
CA SER A 637 -57.23 33.30 10.30
C SER A 637 -57.73 32.84 11.67
N ILE A 638 -58.76 33.57 12.17
CA ILE A 638 -59.65 33.12 13.25
C ILE A 638 -60.52 31.98 12.69
N HIS A 639 -59.98 30.79 12.45
CA HIS A 639 -60.71 29.52 12.27
C HIS A 639 -59.72 28.39 12.06
N CYS A 640 -59.25 27.79 13.16
CA CYS A 640 -58.67 26.45 13.06
C CYS A 640 -58.58 25.77 14.43
N GLU A 641 -59.65 25.16 14.86
CA GLU A 641 -59.68 24.20 15.98
C GLU A 641 -59.28 22.76 15.57
N GLN A 642 -58.73 22.55 14.38
CA GLN A 642 -58.41 21.21 13.89
C GLN A 642 -56.93 20.90 13.66
N PHE A 643 -55.99 21.78 14.07
CA PHE A 643 -54.57 21.59 13.79
C PHE A 643 -53.70 21.24 15.02
N ILE A 644 -54.28 21.10 16.21
CA ILE A 644 -53.56 20.80 17.48
C ILE A 644 -53.23 19.32 17.64
N LEU A 645 -53.75 18.43 16.78
CA LEU A 645 -53.48 16.97 16.87
C LEU A 645 -52.31 16.44 16.05
N ALA A 646 -51.52 17.29 15.41
CA ALA A 646 -50.39 16.86 14.55
C ALA A 646 -49.00 17.27 15.09
N LEU A 647 -48.92 17.86 16.26
CA LEU A 647 -47.67 18.33 16.88
C LEU A 647 -47.28 17.54 18.15
N ASP A 648 -47.62 16.27 18.21
CA ASP A 648 -47.09 15.36 19.20
C ASP A 648 -45.84 14.65 18.65
N CYS A 649 -44.82 15.45 18.33
CA CYS A 649 -43.46 14.97 18.08
C CYS A 649 -42.81 14.71 19.44
N ASN A 650 -43.04 13.52 19.94
CA ASN A 650 -42.35 12.98 21.12
C ASN A 650 -40.82 12.97 20.85
N PRO A 651 -39.99 13.70 21.64
CA PRO A 651 -38.56 13.78 21.43
C PRO A 651 -37.79 12.49 21.77
N ASP A 652 -38.48 11.43 22.23
CA ASP A 652 -37.87 10.18 22.72
C ASP A 652 -37.73 9.06 21.65
N ARG A 653 -38.01 9.33 20.38
CA ARG A 653 -37.69 8.37 19.32
C ARG A 653 -36.36 8.67 18.62
N GLU A 654 -35.31 8.86 19.41
CA GLU A 654 -33.97 8.68 18.89
C GLU A 654 -33.72 7.16 18.72
N THR A 655 -33.59 6.79 17.47
CA THR A 655 -33.16 5.50 17.00
C THR A 655 -32.02 4.92 17.83
N ARG A 656 -32.29 3.90 18.59
CA ARG A 656 -31.28 2.97 19.13
C ARG A 656 -30.59 2.32 17.92
N LEU A 657 -29.40 2.76 17.60
CA LEU A 657 -28.40 2.07 16.78
C LEU A 657 -27.39 1.40 17.69
#